data_ef160bbe49cc0eb433afccf8e6ff0b76
#
_entry.id   ef160bbe49cc0eb433afccf8e6ff0b76
#
_cell.length_a   1.000
_cell.length_b   1.000
_cell.length_c   1.000
_cell.angle_alpha   90.00
_cell.angle_beta   90.00
_cell.angle_gamma   90.00
#
_symmetry.space_group_name_H-M   'P 1'
#
loop_
_entity.id
_entity.type
_entity.pdbx_description
1 polymer ?
#
loop_
_entity_poly.entity_id
_entity_poly.type
_entity_poly.pdbx_seq_one_letter_code
_entity_poly.pdbx_strand_id
1 'polypeptide(L)'
;MQRPQTSSERTPLVPPTYMFESSISRTYQKRLRNFQCAICVLLIVLLSISLLVTISYNLSLGPDTSTPDSSNLSLSFGLNDDLMPLLNKSWPLNDHPPRAWVGSTLTKENLASAVLKGQDALKKLKSLESTLKPLDNDSPALRAQKATATASTVKPLAEMAFAAEEATRVLVNGTDDTKIEAGVGVGPQTNSSFQEPAYCRPLTKPCVLSKYRTQDGSCNNLNHPLLWGVSNTPFRRVIPPDYADGISSPRQGNNGTRLPSARDVSVTVHRPSYAHDSSFTVMLAVWGQFIDHDITATALSKGENSSSISCCNSGDVVHPECFPVQLDPEDPFYQDYNVTCMEFVRSAPAPTCRFGQREQLNQASAFLDGSTVYSFTETKTNQLRAGLDGQLRMLKLGPWELLPPSMDPNDGCNTIEMNAKGRYCFESGDDRANENLHLTTMHLIWARQHNRLAFILKKINPQWDDEIVFQEARRILGAQMQHITYAEFLPAILGQDVMWALNLTLQNEGYSTMYDPTVNPSIANHFSSAAFRFAHTLLPGLIHNVDASTGTISYTHLHEILFNPYMLYQDKGPKYAVKSALNTPVHSVDPHITSELSEHMFERRGAANGSAGATASPLPCGLDLVSLNIQRGRDHGLPAYPAWRQHCGFERPRTFDDLAEFFDESSMGRISKIYKSVDDIDLYTGALAEDPKGRLLGPTLTCLIADQFLRLKVGDRFWYETSDETVRFTAEQLVEIRKTTLAGVICANEGLLDQAQPRVMEALSATNPLVDCMELPQPSLSPWKETPPTPIPEKGPKKSGKPTGKKANKKP
;
A
#
# COMPACT_ATOMS: atom_id res chain seq x y z
N MET A 1 25.84 11.69 75.33
CA MET A 1 26.06 10.63 76.25
C MET A 1 26.15 9.32 75.58
N GLN A 2 27.36 8.84 75.49
CA GLN A 2 27.91 7.49 75.62
C GLN A 2 27.46 6.44 74.61
N ARG A 3 28.41 6.09 73.79
CA ARG A 3 28.73 4.70 73.32
C ARG A 3 29.09 3.80 74.57
N PRO A 4 29.20 2.47 74.48
CA PRO A 4 30.14 1.74 73.59
C PRO A 4 29.66 0.36 73.08
N GLN A 5 30.22 -0.11 71.91
CA GLN A 5 31.17 -1.21 71.69
C GLN A 5 30.73 -2.57 72.31
N THR A 6 30.74 -3.74 71.62
CA THR A 6 31.89 -4.43 70.99
C THR A 6 31.41 -5.71 70.24
N SER A 7 32.00 -5.96 69.09
CA SER A 7 32.59 -7.19 68.53
C SER A 7 32.08 -8.58 68.87
N SER A 8 31.86 -9.44 67.85
CA SER A 8 32.80 -10.52 67.51
C SER A 8 32.29 -11.39 66.37
N GLU A 9 33.23 -11.73 65.55
CA GLU A 9 33.16 -12.72 64.46
C GLU A 9 32.70 -14.10 64.95
N ARG A 10 31.95 -14.80 64.10
CA ARG A 10 32.09 -16.24 63.89
C ARG A 10 31.50 -16.71 62.57
N THR A 11 32.37 -17.25 61.76
CA THR A 11 32.17 -18.06 60.56
C THR A 11 31.17 -19.21 60.77
N PRO A 12 30.31 -19.52 59.80
CA PRO A 12 29.53 -20.74 59.84
C PRO A 12 30.33 -21.94 59.33
N LEU A 13 30.34 -22.97 60.08
CA LEU A 13 30.86 -24.30 59.75
C LEU A 13 29.94 -24.98 58.72
N VAL A 14 30.57 -25.51 57.68
CA VAL A 14 29.99 -26.44 56.72
C VAL A 14 29.87 -27.80 57.31
N PRO A 15 28.70 -28.52 57.30
CA PRO A 15 28.64 -29.93 57.66
C PRO A 15 29.11 -30.80 56.49
N PRO A 16 29.61 -31.98 56.75
CA PRO A 16 30.26 -32.86 55.77
C PRO A 16 29.26 -33.59 54.87
N THR A 17 29.64 -33.73 53.64
CA THR A 17 29.02 -34.55 52.60
C THR A 17 29.02 -36.02 53.01
N TYR A 18 27.83 -36.59 53.25
CA TYR A 18 27.65 -38.04 53.21
C TYR A 18 27.46 -38.55 51.83
N MET A 19 28.43 -39.28 51.29
CA MET A 19 28.29 -40.11 50.12
C MET A 19 27.34 -41.28 50.46
N PHE A 20 26.15 -41.25 49.84
CA PHE A 20 25.32 -42.45 49.69
C PHE A 20 25.17 -42.66 48.15
N GLU A 21 26.14 -43.36 47.58
CA GLU A 21 25.91 -44.00 46.27
C GLU A 21 24.96 -45.16 46.47
N SER A 22 23.68 -44.87 46.27
CA SER A 22 22.67 -45.93 46.30
C SER A 22 22.70 -46.67 44.97
N SER A 23 22.77 -48.00 45.07
CA SER A 23 22.63 -48.98 44.00
C SER A 23 21.35 -48.78 43.12
N ILE A 24 20.44 -47.93 43.56
CA ILE A 24 19.17 -47.54 42.91
C ILE A 24 19.43 -46.69 41.65
N SER A 25 20.44 -45.81 41.61
CA SER A 25 20.76 -44.97 40.49
C SER A 25 21.21 -45.74 39.24
N ARG A 26 22.03 -46.78 39.42
CA ARG A 26 22.51 -47.60 38.30
C ARG A 26 21.41 -48.48 37.69
N THR A 27 20.46 -48.94 38.48
CA THR A 27 19.32 -49.72 37.97
C THR A 27 18.31 -48.83 37.21
N TYR A 28 18.11 -47.60 37.68
CA TYR A 28 17.25 -46.64 37.01
C TYR A 28 17.82 -46.17 35.66
N GLN A 29 19.12 -45.83 35.59
CA GLN A 29 19.79 -45.46 34.37
C GLN A 29 19.85 -46.63 33.36
N LYS A 30 19.99 -47.86 33.81
CA LYS A 30 19.93 -49.04 32.95
C LYS A 30 18.50 -49.27 32.40
N ARG A 31 17.46 -49.04 33.21
CA ARG A 31 16.06 -49.11 32.72
C ARG A 31 15.75 -48.01 31.75
N LEU A 32 16.19 -46.76 31.99
CA LEU A 32 16.01 -45.62 31.08
C LEU A 32 16.70 -45.85 29.74
N ARG A 33 17.94 -46.37 29.73
CA ARG A 33 18.66 -46.70 28.51
C ARG A 33 18.00 -47.83 27.73
N ASN A 34 17.50 -48.85 28.41
CA ASN A 34 16.74 -49.93 27.76
C ASN A 34 15.40 -49.44 27.18
N PHE A 35 14.75 -48.52 27.85
CA PHE A 35 13.53 -47.89 27.35
C PHE A 35 13.79 -47.00 26.13
N GLN A 36 14.86 -46.23 26.13
CA GLN A 36 15.31 -45.46 24.97
C GLN A 36 15.69 -46.35 23.81
N CYS A 37 16.41 -47.47 24.04
CA CYS A 37 16.69 -48.47 23.02
C CYS A 37 15.43 -49.10 22.44
N ALA A 38 14.43 -49.39 23.30
CA ALA A 38 13.16 -49.99 22.83
C ALA A 38 12.37 -48.98 21.93
N ILE A 39 12.37 -47.71 22.29
CA ILE A 39 11.76 -46.62 21.44
C ILE A 39 12.49 -46.53 20.11
N CYS A 40 13.84 -46.51 20.08
CA CYS A 40 14.62 -46.47 18.86
C CYS A 40 14.33 -47.66 17.96
N VAL A 41 14.25 -48.87 18.53
CA VAL A 41 13.91 -50.08 17.76
C VAL A 41 12.47 -49.98 17.19
N LEU A 42 11.52 -49.48 18.00
CA LEU A 42 10.14 -49.29 17.55
C LEU A 42 10.05 -48.30 16.39
N LEU A 43 10.77 -47.18 16.46
CA LEU A 43 10.84 -46.18 15.38
C LEU A 43 11.47 -46.75 14.11
N ILE A 44 12.53 -47.54 14.23
CA ILE A 44 13.17 -48.20 13.08
C ILE A 44 12.20 -49.20 12.44
N VAL A 45 11.45 -49.95 13.23
CA VAL A 45 10.46 -50.91 12.70
C VAL A 45 9.31 -50.16 12.01
N LEU A 46 8.82 -49.07 12.57
CA LEU A 46 7.79 -48.25 11.94
C LEU A 46 8.25 -47.61 10.64
N LEU A 47 9.49 -47.10 10.59
CA LEU A 47 10.09 -46.56 9.37
C LEU A 47 10.28 -47.67 8.30
N SER A 48 10.70 -48.89 8.71
CA SER A 48 10.84 -50.01 7.81
C SER A 48 9.51 -50.49 7.24
N ILE A 49 8.45 -50.51 8.06
CA ILE A 49 7.10 -50.83 7.61
C ILE A 49 6.57 -49.75 6.64
N SER A 50 6.78 -48.48 6.97
CA SER A 50 6.43 -47.36 6.07
C SER A 50 7.15 -47.48 4.72
N LEU A 51 8.44 -47.81 4.74
CA LEU A 51 9.22 -47.99 3.51
C LEU A 51 8.75 -49.21 2.70
N LEU A 52 8.42 -50.32 3.36
CA LEU A 52 7.88 -51.51 2.69
C LEU A 52 6.49 -51.26 2.08
N VAL A 53 5.64 -50.52 2.78
CA VAL A 53 4.34 -50.10 2.25
C VAL A 53 4.51 -49.18 1.03
N THR A 54 5.43 -48.24 1.06
CA THR A 54 5.73 -47.35 -0.08
C THR A 54 6.29 -48.12 -1.25
N ILE A 55 7.19 -49.11 -1.02
CA ILE A 55 7.76 -49.95 -2.08
C ILE A 55 6.69 -50.90 -2.62
N SER A 56 5.84 -51.50 -1.78
CA SER A 56 4.73 -52.35 -2.22
C SER A 56 3.71 -51.57 -3.04
N TYR A 57 3.41 -50.35 -2.65
CA TYR A 57 2.52 -49.45 -3.41
C TYR A 57 3.09 -49.11 -4.80
N ASN A 58 4.40 -48.83 -4.88
CA ASN A 58 5.05 -48.54 -6.13
C ASN A 58 5.25 -49.79 -7.04
N LEU A 59 5.30 -51.00 -6.45
CA LEU A 59 5.42 -52.24 -7.22
C LEU A 59 4.07 -52.80 -7.71
N SER A 60 2.95 -52.32 -7.16
CA SER A 60 1.60 -52.71 -7.61
C SER A 60 1.13 -51.87 -8.81
N LEU A 61 1.85 -50.85 -9.20
CA LEU A 61 1.65 -50.08 -10.43
C LEU A 61 2.48 -50.69 -11.56
N GLY A 62 1.95 -51.72 -12.24
CA GLY A 62 2.53 -52.23 -13.46
C GLY A 62 2.56 -51.19 -14.59
N PRO A 63 3.42 -51.34 -15.61
CA PRO A 63 3.52 -50.34 -16.67
C PRO A 63 2.38 -50.50 -17.67
N ASP A 64 1.33 -49.69 -17.49
CA ASP A 64 0.33 -49.48 -18.54
C ASP A 64 0.80 -48.35 -19.45
N THR A 65 1.10 -48.73 -20.68
CA THR A 65 1.35 -47.84 -21.81
C THR A 65 0.02 -47.32 -22.36
N SER A 66 -0.45 -46.18 -21.83
CA SER A 66 -1.43 -45.34 -22.53
C SER A 66 -1.07 -43.90 -22.24
N THR A 67 -0.95 -43.13 -23.33
CA THR A 67 -0.71 -41.67 -23.31
C THR A 67 -1.71 -40.95 -22.40
N PRO A 68 -1.27 -40.10 -21.46
CA PRO A 68 -2.24 -39.37 -20.61
C PRO A 68 -2.81 -38.19 -21.37
N ASP A 69 -4.13 -38.23 -21.54
CA ASP A 69 -4.95 -37.02 -21.76
C ASP A 69 -4.67 -36.04 -20.65
N SER A 70 -4.40 -34.81 -21.05
CA SER A 70 -4.14 -33.68 -20.17
C SER A 70 -5.45 -33.16 -19.53
N SER A 71 -6.02 -33.89 -18.59
CA SER A 71 -7.05 -33.38 -17.71
C SER A 71 -7.09 -34.19 -16.42
N ASN A 72 -6.98 -33.47 -15.29
CA ASN A 72 -7.16 -33.92 -13.92
C ASN A 72 -5.98 -34.58 -13.20
N LEU A 73 -4.92 -33.80 -12.93
CA LEU A 73 -4.15 -34.00 -11.70
C LEU A 73 -4.71 -33.00 -10.66
N SER A 74 -5.75 -33.42 -9.94
CA SER A 74 -6.14 -32.72 -8.71
C SER A 74 -5.15 -33.10 -7.61
N LEU A 75 -4.03 -32.39 -7.55
CA LEU A 75 -3.21 -32.31 -6.35
C LEU A 75 -3.98 -31.45 -5.36
N SER A 76 -4.73 -32.07 -4.44
CA SER A 76 -5.34 -31.43 -3.29
C SER A 76 -4.23 -30.98 -2.34
N PHE A 77 -3.59 -29.87 -2.65
CA PHE A 77 -2.75 -29.15 -1.72
C PHE A 77 -3.65 -28.23 -0.88
N GLY A 78 -3.83 -28.58 0.36
CA GLY A 78 -4.09 -27.84 1.58
C GLY A 78 -4.79 -26.47 1.56
N LEU A 79 -5.43 -26.04 0.47
CA LEU A 79 -6.36 -24.92 0.55
C LEU A 79 -7.58 -25.37 1.36
N ASN A 80 -7.98 -24.57 2.34
CA ASN A 80 -9.24 -24.77 3.03
C ASN A 80 -10.39 -24.77 2.04
N ASP A 81 -11.41 -25.58 2.28
CA ASP A 81 -12.60 -25.71 1.41
C ASP A 81 -13.24 -24.36 1.09
N ASP A 82 -13.13 -23.40 1.99
CA ASP A 82 -13.64 -22.04 1.83
C ASP A 82 -12.98 -21.22 0.70
N LEU A 83 -11.73 -21.53 0.33
CA LEU A 83 -11.01 -20.85 -0.76
C LEU A 83 -10.98 -21.69 -2.05
N MET A 84 -11.49 -22.92 -2.04
CA MET A 84 -11.56 -23.76 -3.23
C MET A 84 -12.24 -23.09 -4.44
N PRO A 85 -13.30 -22.25 -4.26
CA PRO A 85 -13.90 -21.53 -5.39
C PRO A 85 -12.90 -20.64 -6.16
N LEU A 86 -11.84 -20.14 -5.52
CA LEU A 86 -10.81 -19.34 -6.19
C LEU A 86 -10.06 -20.15 -7.25
N LEU A 87 -9.83 -21.45 -7.04
CA LEU A 87 -9.14 -22.31 -7.99
C LEU A 87 -9.92 -22.57 -9.27
N ASN A 88 -11.24 -22.39 -9.23
CA ASN A 88 -12.13 -22.56 -10.40
C ASN A 88 -12.17 -21.31 -11.30
N LYS A 89 -11.43 -20.26 -10.97
CA LYS A 89 -11.32 -19.03 -11.75
C LYS A 89 -10.04 -18.99 -12.56
N SER A 90 -10.09 -18.33 -13.70
CA SER A 90 -8.87 -17.92 -14.41
C SER A 90 -8.29 -16.68 -13.75
N TRP A 91 -6.98 -16.69 -13.52
CA TRP A 91 -6.25 -15.60 -12.89
C TRP A 91 -5.29 -14.93 -13.86
N PRO A 92 -5.15 -13.60 -13.85
CA PRO A 92 -5.95 -12.63 -13.07
C PRO A 92 -7.44 -12.70 -13.42
N LEU A 93 -8.29 -12.28 -12.47
CA LEU A 93 -9.75 -12.27 -12.68
C LEU A 93 -10.12 -11.38 -13.86
N ASN A 94 -11.13 -11.79 -14.63
CA ASN A 94 -11.60 -10.98 -15.73
C ASN A 94 -12.32 -9.73 -15.23
N ASP A 95 -11.96 -8.58 -15.79
CA ASP A 95 -12.73 -7.37 -15.60
C ASP A 95 -14.07 -7.49 -16.34
N HIS A 96 -15.11 -6.98 -15.73
CA HIS A 96 -16.39 -6.79 -16.38
C HIS A 96 -16.48 -5.31 -16.82
N PRO A 97 -16.04 -4.98 -18.04
CA PRO A 97 -16.06 -3.59 -18.48
C PRO A 97 -17.50 -3.04 -18.45
N PRO A 98 -17.66 -1.73 -18.20
CA PRO A 98 -18.96 -1.10 -18.33
C PRO A 98 -19.54 -1.44 -19.69
N ARG A 99 -20.82 -1.81 -19.73
CA ARG A 99 -21.49 -2.15 -20.98
C ARG A 99 -21.42 -0.98 -21.96
N ALA A 100 -21.20 -1.27 -23.24
CA ALA A 100 -21.15 -0.24 -24.25
C ALA A 100 -22.51 0.48 -24.35
N TRP A 101 -22.50 1.80 -24.54
CA TRP A 101 -23.71 2.54 -24.82
C TRP A 101 -24.30 2.06 -26.16
N VAL A 102 -25.41 1.38 -26.09
CA VAL A 102 -26.26 1.04 -27.24
C VAL A 102 -27.46 2.00 -27.21
N GLY A 103 -27.22 3.24 -27.54
CA GLY A 103 -28.28 4.25 -27.64
C GLY A 103 -28.37 4.80 -29.05
N SER A 104 -29.55 5.32 -29.36
CA SER A 104 -29.90 6.00 -30.61
C SER A 104 -28.81 6.88 -31.17
N THR A 105 -28.74 7.00 -32.47
CA THR A 105 -27.79 7.79 -33.24
C THR A 105 -27.52 9.17 -32.63
N LEU A 106 -26.44 9.28 -31.86
CA LEU A 106 -25.94 10.58 -31.40
C LEU A 106 -25.55 11.40 -32.63
N THR A 107 -26.29 12.47 -32.88
CA THR A 107 -25.91 13.41 -33.94
C THR A 107 -24.74 14.27 -33.47
N LYS A 108 -23.97 14.79 -34.46
CA LYS A 108 -22.86 15.71 -34.16
C LYS A 108 -23.35 16.97 -33.42
N GLU A 109 -24.57 17.40 -33.72
CA GLU A 109 -25.21 18.57 -33.14
C GLU A 109 -25.55 18.33 -31.66
N ASN A 110 -26.10 17.14 -31.31
CA ASN A 110 -26.39 16.76 -29.92
C ASN A 110 -25.11 16.68 -29.10
N LEU A 111 -24.06 16.10 -29.64
CA LEU A 111 -22.77 16.01 -28.99
C LEU A 111 -22.15 17.41 -28.77
N ALA A 112 -22.16 18.28 -29.79
CA ALA A 112 -21.66 19.64 -29.68
C ALA A 112 -22.44 20.46 -28.65
N SER A 113 -23.77 20.32 -28.61
CA SER A 113 -24.64 20.96 -27.62
C SER A 113 -24.33 20.48 -26.19
N ALA A 114 -24.14 19.18 -25.98
CA ALA A 114 -23.81 18.61 -24.68
C ALA A 114 -22.45 19.12 -24.17
N VAL A 115 -21.43 19.16 -25.04
CA VAL A 115 -20.11 19.69 -24.70
C VAL A 115 -20.18 21.17 -24.30
N LEU A 116 -20.95 22.01 -25.03
CA LEU A 116 -21.12 23.42 -24.68
C LEU A 116 -21.80 23.57 -23.29
N LYS A 117 -22.79 22.74 -22.98
CA LYS A 117 -23.45 22.76 -21.67
C LYS A 117 -22.52 22.30 -20.54
N GLY A 118 -21.67 21.29 -20.79
CA GLY A 118 -20.64 20.88 -19.83
C GLY A 118 -19.63 21.98 -19.55
N GLN A 119 -19.20 22.70 -20.58
CA GLN A 119 -18.31 23.88 -20.41
C GLN A 119 -18.99 25.04 -19.66
N ASP A 120 -20.29 25.26 -19.90
CA ASP A 120 -21.04 26.27 -19.16
C ASP A 120 -21.22 25.90 -17.68
N ALA A 121 -21.46 24.61 -17.39
CA ALA A 121 -21.50 24.09 -16.03
C ALA A 121 -20.14 24.29 -15.31
N LEU A 122 -19.03 24.03 -15.99
CA LEU A 122 -17.70 24.30 -15.43
C LEU A 122 -17.47 25.79 -15.13
N LYS A 123 -17.92 26.69 -16.01
CA LYS A 123 -17.83 28.14 -15.74
C LYS A 123 -18.63 28.53 -14.51
N LYS A 124 -19.84 27.97 -14.34
CA LYS A 124 -20.66 28.20 -13.14
C LYS A 124 -19.99 27.65 -11.88
N LEU A 125 -19.37 26.47 -11.95
CA LEU A 125 -18.60 25.90 -10.87
C LEU A 125 -17.47 26.84 -10.43
N LYS A 126 -16.65 27.32 -11.37
CA LYS A 126 -15.56 28.27 -11.07
C LYS A 126 -16.06 29.58 -10.46
N SER A 127 -17.19 30.09 -10.94
CA SER A 127 -17.82 31.28 -10.33
C SER A 127 -18.31 30.98 -8.91
N LEU A 128 -18.84 29.80 -8.64
CA LEU A 128 -19.25 29.38 -7.30
C LEU A 128 -18.03 29.25 -6.39
N GLU A 129 -16.98 28.56 -6.81
CA GLU A 129 -15.74 28.35 -6.04
C GLU A 129 -15.14 29.68 -5.55
N SER A 130 -15.19 30.73 -6.38
CA SER A 130 -14.69 32.06 -6.01
C SER A 130 -15.47 32.74 -4.87
N THR A 131 -16.63 32.23 -4.53
CA THR A 131 -17.50 32.76 -3.44
C THR A 131 -17.42 31.94 -2.16
N LEU A 132 -16.93 30.70 -2.25
CA LEU A 132 -16.87 29.78 -1.12
C LEU A 132 -15.66 30.03 -0.24
N LYS A 133 -15.84 29.86 1.06
CA LYS A 133 -14.74 29.94 2.03
C LYS A 133 -14.05 28.59 2.18
N PRO A 134 -12.72 28.56 2.21
CA PRO A 134 -11.98 27.34 2.53
C PRO A 134 -12.22 26.93 4.00
N LEU A 135 -11.81 25.69 4.35
CA LEU A 135 -11.81 25.22 5.73
C LEU A 135 -10.91 26.07 6.63
N ASP A 136 -11.30 26.17 7.90
CA ASP A 136 -10.50 26.84 8.91
C ASP A 136 -9.13 26.17 9.08
N ASN A 137 -8.12 27.00 9.30
CA ASN A 137 -6.78 26.52 9.62
C ASN A 137 -6.82 25.67 10.90
N ASP A 138 -6.08 24.57 10.92
CA ASP A 138 -5.99 23.60 12.04
C ASP A 138 -7.26 22.78 12.31
N SER A 139 -8.28 22.78 11.46
CA SER A 139 -9.41 21.88 11.66
C SER A 139 -9.00 20.41 11.33
N PRO A 140 -9.56 19.40 12.03
CA PRO A 140 -9.37 17.97 11.68
C PRO A 140 -9.72 17.68 10.23
N ALA A 141 -10.77 18.33 9.71
CA ALA A 141 -11.19 18.22 8.32
C ALA A 141 -10.13 18.74 7.32
N LEU A 142 -9.49 19.86 7.62
CA LEU A 142 -8.40 20.38 6.79
C LEU A 142 -7.20 19.43 6.81
N ARG A 143 -6.85 18.86 7.98
CA ARG A 143 -5.80 17.86 8.09
C ARG A 143 -6.12 16.61 7.27
N ALA A 144 -7.37 16.12 7.32
CA ALA A 144 -7.83 15.02 6.50
C ALA A 144 -7.72 15.30 4.99
N GLN A 145 -8.08 16.52 4.54
CA GLN A 145 -7.89 16.89 3.13
C GLN A 145 -6.41 17.07 2.75
N LYS A 146 -5.57 17.51 3.67
CA LYS A 146 -4.11 17.56 3.47
C LYS A 146 -3.47 16.18 3.47
N ALA A 147 -3.98 15.25 4.30
CA ALA A 147 -3.51 13.85 4.36
C ALA A 147 -3.63 13.10 3.03
N THR A 148 -4.51 13.53 2.12
CA THR A 148 -4.61 12.93 0.78
C THR A 148 -3.55 13.46 -0.18
N ALA A 149 -2.78 14.47 0.20
CA ALA A 149 -1.69 15.06 -0.59
C ALA A 149 -2.05 15.31 -2.06
N THR A 150 -3.25 15.87 -2.33
CA THR A 150 -3.71 16.14 -3.69
C THR A 150 -2.88 17.23 -4.34
N ALA A 151 -2.15 16.87 -5.40
CA ALA A 151 -1.31 17.79 -6.16
C ALA A 151 -2.13 18.87 -6.89
N SER A 152 -1.56 20.06 -7.04
CA SER A 152 -2.21 21.17 -7.77
C SER A 152 -2.47 20.84 -9.26
N THR A 153 -1.71 19.93 -9.84
CA THR A 153 -1.89 19.43 -11.21
C THR A 153 -3.15 18.61 -11.40
N VAL A 154 -3.78 18.14 -10.33
CA VAL A 154 -5.05 17.38 -10.38
C VAL A 154 -6.23 18.27 -10.78
N LYS A 155 -6.28 19.54 -10.31
CA LYS A 155 -7.46 20.40 -10.54
C LYS A 155 -7.80 20.57 -12.03
N PRO A 156 -6.87 20.85 -12.96
CA PRO A 156 -7.20 20.91 -14.39
C PRO A 156 -7.75 19.60 -14.96
N LEU A 157 -7.27 18.45 -14.47
CA LEU A 157 -7.79 17.14 -14.88
C LEU A 157 -9.21 16.91 -14.36
N ALA A 158 -9.45 17.25 -13.10
CA ALA A 158 -10.79 17.15 -12.49
C ALA A 158 -11.81 18.08 -13.16
N GLU A 159 -11.41 19.29 -13.52
CA GLU A 159 -12.25 20.24 -14.28
C GLU A 159 -12.64 19.70 -15.66
N MET A 160 -11.69 19.07 -16.33
CA MET A 160 -11.94 18.41 -17.62
C MET A 160 -12.94 17.25 -17.46
N ALA A 161 -12.76 16.43 -16.44
CA ALA A 161 -13.65 15.33 -16.12
C ALA A 161 -15.05 15.82 -15.74
N PHE A 162 -15.16 16.84 -14.88
CA PHE A 162 -16.43 17.43 -14.49
C PHE A 162 -17.23 17.93 -15.70
N ALA A 163 -16.59 18.63 -16.62
CA ALA A 163 -17.25 19.08 -17.85
C ALA A 163 -17.73 17.91 -18.71
N ALA A 164 -17.00 16.80 -18.74
CA ALA A 164 -17.39 15.58 -19.45
C ALA A 164 -18.57 14.86 -18.77
N GLU A 165 -18.61 14.81 -17.43
CA GLU A 165 -19.74 14.26 -16.67
C GLU A 165 -21.02 15.06 -16.94
N GLU A 166 -20.96 16.38 -16.88
CA GLU A 166 -22.10 17.25 -17.18
C GLU A 166 -22.58 17.11 -18.62
N ALA A 167 -21.65 16.98 -19.57
CA ALA A 167 -22.01 16.67 -20.95
C ALA A 167 -22.68 15.30 -21.07
N THR A 168 -22.20 14.31 -20.32
CA THR A 168 -22.81 12.96 -20.24
C THR A 168 -24.25 13.04 -19.73
N ARG A 169 -24.53 13.79 -18.67
CA ARG A 169 -25.91 14.00 -18.15
C ARG A 169 -26.83 14.59 -19.19
N VAL A 170 -26.35 15.55 -19.96
CA VAL A 170 -27.14 16.15 -21.06
C VAL A 170 -27.44 15.14 -22.16
N LEU A 171 -26.46 14.32 -22.52
CA LEU A 171 -26.65 13.27 -23.55
C LEU A 171 -27.68 12.23 -23.11
N VAL A 172 -27.64 11.82 -21.83
CA VAL A 172 -28.58 10.85 -21.24
C VAL A 172 -29.99 11.41 -21.17
N ASN A 173 -30.15 12.61 -20.60
CA ASN A 173 -31.48 13.23 -20.43
C ASN A 173 -32.16 13.60 -21.75
N GLY A 174 -31.41 13.66 -22.84
CA GLY A 174 -31.91 13.91 -24.19
C GLY A 174 -32.38 12.66 -24.98
N THR A 175 -32.24 11.47 -24.36
CA THR A 175 -32.65 10.20 -24.96
C THR A 175 -33.67 9.54 -24.05
N ASP A 176 -34.76 8.98 -24.61
CA ASP A 176 -35.82 8.26 -23.90
C ASP A 176 -35.34 6.92 -23.28
N ASP A 177 -34.10 6.54 -23.51
CA ASP A 177 -33.49 5.31 -23.00
C ASP A 177 -32.64 5.58 -21.74
N THR A 178 -33.14 5.13 -20.61
CA THR A 178 -32.51 5.20 -19.28
C THR A 178 -31.30 4.27 -19.09
N LYS A 179 -30.80 3.62 -20.15
CA LYS A 179 -29.67 2.69 -20.08
C LYS A 179 -28.43 3.29 -20.71
N ILE A 180 -27.57 3.86 -19.89
CA ILE A 180 -26.20 4.24 -20.26
C ILE A 180 -25.33 2.99 -20.31
N GLU A 181 -25.05 2.53 -21.50
CA GLU A 181 -24.02 1.51 -21.73
C GLU A 181 -22.84 2.17 -22.46
N ALA A 182 -21.71 2.24 -21.80
CA ALA A 182 -20.37 2.77 -22.15
C ALA A 182 -20.20 3.65 -23.41
N GLY A 183 -19.80 4.78 -23.16
CA GLY A 183 -19.02 5.84 -23.74
C GLY A 183 -18.90 6.03 -25.25
N VAL A 184 -19.43 7.17 -25.71
CA VAL A 184 -19.02 7.77 -26.98
C VAL A 184 -17.65 8.40 -26.80
N GLY A 185 -16.71 8.15 -27.71
CA GLY A 185 -15.37 8.72 -27.66
C GLY A 185 -15.38 10.25 -27.67
N VAL A 186 -14.55 10.86 -26.85
CA VAL A 186 -14.32 12.31 -26.78
C VAL A 186 -13.43 12.79 -27.94
N GLY A 187 -13.15 11.96 -28.92
CA GLY A 187 -12.18 12.17 -29.98
C GLY A 187 -12.41 13.40 -30.87
N PRO A 188 -11.51 13.67 -31.82
CA PRO A 188 -11.41 14.90 -32.61
C PRO A 188 -12.59 15.19 -33.53
N GLN A 189 -13.64 14.38 -33.50
CA GLN A 189 -14.85 14.55 -34.29
C GLN A 189 -15.70 15.77 -33.87
N THR A 190 -15.41 16.34 -32.69
CA THR A 190 -16.28 17.40 -32.13
C THR A 190 -15.94 18.79 -32.56
N ASN A 191 -14.84 19.07 -33.30
CA ASN A 191 -14.35 20.42 -33.61
C ASN A 191 -14.44 21.40 -32.41
N SER A 192 -14.50 20.85 -31.17
CA SER A 192 -14.72 21.61 -29.94
C SER A 192 -13.40 21.83 -29.23
N SER A 193 -13.32 22.93 -28.52
CA SER A 193 -12.24 23.26 -27.57
C SER A 193 -12.12 22.30 -26.39
N PHE A 194 -12.74 21.11 -26.44
CA PHE A 194 -12.64 20.11 -25.39
C PHE A 194 -11.25 19.46 -25.46
N GLN A 195 -10.44 19.67 -24.44
CA GLN A 195 -9.11 19.08 -24.36
C GLN A 195 -9.23 17.61 -23.97
N GLU A 196 -8.75 16.74 -24.84
CA GLU A 196 -8.67 15.32 -24.58
C GLU A 196 -7.38 15.03 -23.77
N PRO A 197 -7.43 14.16 -22.73
CA PRO A 197 -6.25 13.75 -21.97
C PRO A 197 -5.15 13.20 -22.89
N ALA A 198 -3.90 13.40 -22.50
CA ALA A 198 -2.76 12.96 -23.29
C ALA A 198 -2.76 11.44 -23.55
N TYR A 199 -3.19 10.65 -22.56
CA TYR A 199 -3.25 9.18 -22.66
C TYR A 199 -4.35 8.66 -23.60
N CYS A 200 -5.26 9.52 -24.04
CA CYS A 200 -6.28 9.17 -25.05
C CYS A 200 -5.77 9.29 -26.48
N ARG A 201 -4.61 9.88 -26.68
CA ARG A 201 -4.02 10.11 -28.00
C ARG A 201 -2.94 9.08 -28.29
N PRO A 202 -2.79 8.69 -29.56
CA PRO A 202 -1.63 7.88 -29.96
C PRO A 202 -0.32 8.59 -29.59
N LEU A 203 0.68 7.82 -29.18
CA LEU A 203 2.02 8.36 -28.96
C LEU A 203 2.54 9.04 -30.22
N THR A 204 3.03 10.26 -30.06
CA THR A 204 3.70 11.00 -31.15
C THR A 204 5.13 10.50 -31.39
N LYS A 205 5.73 9.88 -30.38
CA LYS A 205 7.06 9.26 -30.42
C LYS A 205 7.02 7.91 -29.74
N PRO A 206 7.70 6.88 -30.27
CA PRO A 206 7.75 5.57 -29.62
C PRO A 206 8.46 5.68 -28.25
N CYS A 207 8.13 4.74 -27.35
CA CYS A 207 8.83 4.60 -26.09
C CYS A 207 10.32 4.36 -26.29
N VAL A 208 11.16 5.06 -25.55
CA VAL A 208 12.60 4.78 -25.52
C VAL A 208 12.81 3.54 -24.66
N LEU A 209 13.35 2.49 -25.24
CA LEU A 209 13.68 1.29 -24.49
C LEU A 209 14.89 1.56 -23.58
N SER A 210 14.70 1.40 -22.31
CA SER A 210 15.71 1.54 -21.26
C SER A 210 15.57 0.42 -20.24
N LYS A 211 16.68 0.08 -19.58
CA LYS A 211 16.63 -0.82 -18.41
C LYS A 211 16.03 -0.14 -17.16
N TYR A 212 15.81 1.16 -17.20
CA TYR A 212 15.26 1.95 -16.12
C TYR A 212 13.80 2.33 -16.37
N ARG A 213 13.00 2.32 -15.31
CA ARG A 213 11.62 2.80 -15.30
C ARG A 213 11.56 4.31 -15.48
N THR A 214 10.52 4.81 -16.15
CA THR A 214 10.14 6.21 -16.04
C THR A 214 9.70 6.55 -14.61
N GLN A 215 9.54 7.83 -14.28
CA GLN A 215 9.08 8.24 -12.94
C GLN A 215 7.58 8.03 -12.77
N ASP A 216 6.82 8.22 -13.83
CA ASP A 216 5.36 8.20 -13.84
C ASP A 216 4.75 6.84 -14.22
N GLY A 217 5.57 5.80 -14.43
CA GLY A 217 5.12 4.48 -14.88
C GLY A 217 4.80 4.38 -16.37
N SER A 218 4.96 5.47 -17.14
CA SER A 218 4.77 5.44 -18.59
C SER A 218 5.75 4.50 -19.29
N CYS A 219 5.36 3.98 -20.45
CA CYS A 219 6.17 3.02 -21.23
C CYS A 219 6.54 1.72 -20.48
N ASN A 220 5.89 1.40 -19.36
CA ASN A 220 6.00 0.07 -18.79
C ASN A 220 5.24 -0.92 -19.68
N ASN A 221 3.96 -0.71 -19.90
CA ASN A 221 3.21 -1.47 -20.89
C ASN A 221 3.36 -0.81 -22.27
N LEU A 222 3.89 -1.55 -23.24
CA LEU A 222 4.17 -1.00 -24.58
C LEU A 222 2.93 -0.95 -25.48
N ASN A 223 1.85 -1.68 -25.13
CA ASN A 223 0.58 -1.64 -25.86
C ASN A 223 -0.28 -0.43 -25.43
N HIS A 224 -0.20 -0.05 -24.15
CA HIS A 224 -0.94 1.06 -23.54
C HIS A 224 -0.01 1.97 -22.73
N PRO A 225 0.99 2.57 -23.38
CA PRO A 225 2.16 3.15 -22.71
C PRO A 225 1.90 4.42 -21.90
N LEU A 226 0.77 5.10 -22.12
CA LEU A 226 0.39 6.32 -21.39
C LEU A 226 -0.80 6.11 -20.44
N LEU A 227 -1.33 4.89 -20.35
CA LEU A 227 -2.56 4.64 -19.60
C LEU A 227 -2.40 3.55 -18.55
N TRP A 228 -1.86 2.38 -18.93
CA TRP A 228 -1.84 1.24 -18.03
C TRP A 228 -0.73 1.34 -17.00
N GLY A 229 -1.14 1.53 -15.73
CA GLY A 229 -0.24 1.69 -14.60
C GLY A 229 0.44 3.06 -14.51
N VAL A 230 0.03 4.04 -15.31
CA VAL A 230 0.61 5.38 -15.35
C VAL A 230 -0.03 6.28 -14.29
N SER A 231 0.75 7.15 -13.66
CA SER A 231 0.28 8.15 -12.70
C SER A 231 -0.70 9.15 -13.35
N ASN A 232 -1.58 9.71 -12.55
CA ASN A 232 -2.62 10.65 -12.99
C ASN A 232 -3.57 10.09 -14.05
N THR A 233 -3.88 8.80 -13.96
CA THR A 233 -4.86 8.10 -14.78
C THR A 233 -6.01 7.57 -13.93
N PRO A 234 -7.16 7.20 -14.54
CA PRO A 234 -8.27 6.61 -13.81
C PRO A 234 -7.91 5.28 -13.13
N PHE A 235 -8.44 5.04 -11.93
CA PHE A 235 -8.46 3.69 -11.37
C PHE A 235 -9.17 2.73 -12.33
N ARG A 236 -8.72 1.48 -12.36
CA ARG A 236 -9.36 0.42 -13.15
C ARG A 236 -10.67 -0.03 -12.50
N ARG A 237 -11.75 -0.13 -13.30
CA ARG A 237 -13.00 -0.75 -12.88
C ARG A 237 -12.98 -2.24 -13.15
N VAL A 238 -13.39 -3.01 -12.14
CA VAL A 238 -13.51 -4.47 -12.21
C VAL A 238 -14.96 -4.88 -12.42
N ILE A 239 -15.85 -4.29 -11.65
CA ILE A 239 -17.31 -4.37 -11.82
C ILE A 239 -17.79 -2.96 -12.16
N PRO A 240 -18.81 -2.81 -13.04
CA PRO A 240 -19.39 -1.50 -13.33
C PRO A 240 -19.80 -0.76 -12.07
N PRO A 241 -19.61 0.58 -12.00
CA PRO A 241 -19.97 1.33 -10.82
C PRO A 241 -21.50 1.37 -10.63
N ASP A 242 -21.92 1.38 -9.38
CA ASP A 242 -23.32 1.47 -8.91
C ASP A 242 -23.61 2.91 -8.47
N TYR A 243 -23.73 3.82 -9.43
CA TYR A 243 -24.14 5.20 -9.18
C TYR A 243 -25.66 5.33 -9.21
N ALA A 244 -26.24 6.11 -8.30
CA ALA A 244 -27.68 6.29 -8.17
C ALA A 244 -28.35 6.84 -9.43
N ASP A 245 -27.67 7.72 -10.17
CA ASP A 245 -28.11 8.28 -11.46
C ASP A 245 -27.51 7.54 -12.68
N GLY A 246 -26.79 6.45 -12.43
CA GLY A 246 -26.03 5.72 -13.45
C GLY A 246 -24.80 6.46 -13.99
N ILE A 247 -24.48 7.66 -13.52
CA ILE A 247 -23.38 8.50 -14.04
C ILE A 247 -22.35 8.80 -12.97
N SER A 248 -22.76 9.47 -11.86
CA SER A 248 -21.82 9.98 -10.86
C SER A 248 -22.43 10.23 -9.48
N SER A 249 -23.75 10.19 -9.31
CA SER A 249 -24.36 10.39 -7.99
C SER A 249 -23.98 9.22 -7.07
N PRO A 250 -23.56 9.50 -5.81
CA PRO A 250 -23.17 8.46 -4.88
C PRO A 250 -24.18 7.32 -4.76
N ARG A 251 -23.69 6.10 -4.49
CA ARG A 251 -24.50 4.90 -4.36
C ARG A 251 -25.64 5.09 -3.35
N GLN A 252 -26.81 4.64 -3.72
CA GLN A 252 -28.02 4.51 -2.87
C GLN A 252 -28.29 3.04 -2.54
N GLY A 253 -29.19 2.81 -1.61
CA GLY A 253 -29.64 1.49 -1.26
C GLY A 253 -30.53 0.87 -2.34
N ASN A 254 -30.82 -0.42 -2.17
CA ASN A 254 -31.67 -1.18 -3.08
C ASN A 254 -33.00 -0.44 -3.31
N ASN A 255 -33.49 -0.43 -4.56
CA ASN A 255 -34.67 0.31 -5.00
C ASN A 255 -34.64 1.83 -4.75
N GLY A 256 -33.45 2.45 -4.75
CA GLY A 256 -33.27 3.90 -4.55
C GLY A 256 -33.56 4.35 -3.10
N THR A 257 -33.54 3.45 -2.14
CA THR A 257 -33.70 3.79 -0.73
C THR A 257 -32.45 4.50 -0.21
N ARG A 258 -32.61 5.33 0.81
CA ARG A 258 -31.45 5.94 1.48
C ARG A 258 -30.72 4.87 2.28
N LEU A 259 -29.38 4.76 2.07
CA LEU A 259 -28.50 4.00 2.93
C LEU A 259 -28.41 4.60 4.32
N PRO A 260 -28.13 3.83 5.39
CA PRO A 260 -27.84 4.37 6.70
C PRO A 260 -26.67 5.35 6.63
N SER A 261 -26.60 6.31 7.55
CA SER A 261 -25.41 7.15 7.64
C SER A 261 -24.16 6.29 7.79
N ALA A 262 -23.06 6.71 7.16
CA ALA A 262 -21.78 6.02 7.34
C ALA A 262 -21.35 5.99 8.82
N ARG A 263 -21.71 7.03 9.60
CA ARG A 263 -21.45 7.06 11.04
C ARG A 263 -22.34 6.09 11.81
N ASP A 264 -23.61 5.96 11.46
CA ASP A 264 -24.50 4.98 12.10
C ASP A 264 -23.98 3.55 11.88
N VAL A 265 -23.43 3.25 10.68
CA VAL A 265 -22.77 1.97 10.41
C VAL A 265 -21.52 1.80 11.26
N SER A 266 -20.70 2.86 11.36
CA SER A 266 -19.48 2.85 12.17
C SER A 266 -19.78 2.50 13.63
N VAL A 267 -20.66 3.24 14.29
CA VAL A 267 -20.97 3.04 15.72
C VAL A 267 -21.76 1.76 15.99
N THR A 268 -22.46 1.22 14.99
CA THR A 268 -23.26 0.01 15.16
C THR A 268 -22.40 -1.24 14.92
N VAL A 269 -21.63 -1.27 13.82
CA VAL A 269 -20.91 -2.47 13.37
C VAL A 269 -19.44 -2.43 13.80
N HIS A 270 -18.75 -1.30 13.62
CA HIS A 270 -17.32 -1.15 13.79
C HIS A 270 -16.89 -0.66 15.19
N ARG A 271 -17.55 -1.17 16.21
CA ARG A 271 -17.28 -0.78 17.60
C ARG A 271 -15.86 -1.09 18.02
N PRO A 272 -15.25 -0.28 18.89
CA PRO A 272 -13.93 -0.59 19.44
C PRO A 272 -13.88 -1.97 20.08
N SER A 273 -12.81 -2.70 19.81
CA SER A 273 -12.43 -3.94 20.48
C SER A 273 -10.94 -3.88 20.75
N TYR A 274 -10.53 -4.59 21.79
CA TYR A 274 -9.12 -4.65 22.21
C TYR A 274 -8.52 -6.04 22.00
N ALA A 275 -9.09 -6.82 21.09
CA ALA A 275 -8.53 -8.10 20.69
C ALA A 275 -7.23 -7.87 19.90
N HIS A 276 -6.14 -8.48 20.38
CA HIS A 276 -4.84 -8.42 19.71
C HIS A 276 -4.59 -9.71 18.94
N ASP A 277 -4.02 -9.58 17.73
CA ASP A 277 -3.34 -10.68 17.09
C ASP A 277 -1.87 -10.69 17.53
N SER A 278 -1.52 -11.65 18.38
CA SER A 278 -0.17 -11.78 18.91
C SER A 278 0.84 -12.33 17.90
N SER A 279 0.41 -12.67 16.70
CA SER A 279 1.27 -13.25 15.66
C SER A 279 2.06 -12.20 14.90
N PHE A 280 1.55 -10.94 14.85
CA PHE A 280 2.11 -9.88 14.03
C PHE A 280 2.42 -8.62 14.85
N THR A 281 3.35 -7.83 14.33
CA THR A 281 3.71 -6.51 14.87
C THR A 281 3.10 -5.39 14.03
N VAL A 282 3.03 -4.18 14.58
CA VAL A 282 2.61 -2.98 13.83
C VAL A 282 3.44 -2.75 12.58
N MET A 283 4.66 -3.30 12.49
CA MET A 283 5.48 -3.23 11.27
C MET A 283 4.78 -3.81 10.04
N LEU A 284 3.87 -4.80 10.20
CA LEU A 284 3.03 -5.32 9.13
C LEU A 284 2.14 -4.22 8.54
N ALA A 285 1.44 -3.46 9.39
CA ALA A 285 0.59 -2.36 8.96
C ALA A 285 1.40 -1.19 8.38
N VAL A 286 2.57 -0.90 8.95
CA VAL A 286 3.49 0.16 8.45
C VAL A 286 4.01 -0.19 7.05
N TRP A 287 4.41 -1.44 6.81
CA TRP A 287 4.80 -1.88 5.47
C TRP A 287 3.63 -1.82 4.49
N GLY A 288 2.46 -2.31 4.92
CA GLY A 288 1.23 -2.24 4.13
C GLY A 288 0.90 -0.80 3.68
N GLN A 289 0.95 0.17 4.61
CA GLN A 289 0.74 1.59 4.30
C GLN A 289 1.82 2.14 3.35
N PHE A 290 3.08 1.79 3.56
CA PHE A 290 4.18 2.27 2.73
C PHE A 290 4.06 1.81 1.27
N ILE A 291 3.68 0.54 1.03
CA ILE A 291 3.45 0.03 -0.33
C ILE A 291 2.10 0.48 -0.91
N ASP A 292 1.07 0.71 -0.07
CA ASP A 292 -0.17 1.35 -0.53
C ASP A 292 0.13 2.72 -1.13
N HIS A 293 0.92 3.53 -0.44
CA HIS A 293 1.32 4.85 -0.91
C HIS A 293 2.21 4.81 -2.17
N ASP A 294 2.89 3.71 -2.43
CA ASP A 294 3.67 3.52 -3.65
C ASP A 294 2.79 3.32 -4.89
N ILE A 295 1.61 2.70 -4.71
CA ILE A 295 0.74 2.28 -5.81
C ILE A 295 -0.61 3.01 -5.86
N THR A 296 -1.05 3.64 -4.75
CA THR A 296 -2.31 4.38 -4.69
C THR A 296 -2.13 5.79 -4.16
N ALA A 297 -2.79 6.76 -4.78
CA ALA A 297 -2.94 8.11 -4.28
C ALA A 297 -4.24 8.71 -4.83
N THR A 298 -5.36 8.42 -4.16
CA THR A 298 -6.67 8.95 -4.57
C THR A 298 -6.72 10.47 -4.38
N ALA A 299 -6.84 11.21 -5.46
CA ALA A 299 -6.94 12.66 -5.40
C ALA A 299 -8.31 13.11 -4.87
N LEU A 300 -8.36 14.23 -4.16
CA LEU A 300 -9.62 14.92 -3.79
C LEU A 300 -9.93 16.08 -4.74
N SER A 301 -11.22 16.37 -4.89
CA SER A 301 -11.65 17.62 -5.53
C SER A 301 -11.16 18.83 -4.74
N LYS A 302 -10.78 19.90 -5.42
CA LYS A 302 -10.24 21.13 -4.84
C LYS A 302 -11.02 22.33 -5.34
N GLY A 303 -11.19 23.31 -4.45
CA GLY A 303 -11.77 24.61 -4.78
C GLY A 303 -10.83 25.53 -5.56
N GLU A 304 -11.18 26.79 -5.68
CA GLU A 304 -10.37 27.80 -6.37
C GLU A 304 -8.92 27.82 -5.85
N ASN A 305 -7.96 27.97 -6.75
CA ASN A 305 -6.53 27.96 -6.43
C ASN A 305 -6.06 26.72 -5.64
N SER A 306 -6.69 25.57 -5.88
CA SER A 306 -6.42 24.30 -5.17
C SER A 306 -6.69 24.36 -3.66
N SER A 307 -7.57 25.27 -3.23
CA SER A 307 -7.98 25.38 -1.82
C SER A 307 -8.77 24.16 -1.35
N SER A 308 -8.90 24.01 -0.02
CA SER A 308 -9.81 23.04 0.58
C SER A 308 -11.27 23.43 0.33
N ILE A 309 -12.14 22.41 0.31
CA ILE A 309 -13.58 22.60 0.18
C ILE A 309 -14.23 22.35 1.55
N SER A 310 -15.06 23.27 2.03
CA SER A 310 -15.91 23.09 3.21
C SER A 310 -17.28 22.60 2.78
N CYS A 311 -17.75 21.54 3.42
CA CYS A 311 -19.02 20.89 3.10
C CYS A 311 -20.07 21.00 4.20
N CYS A 312 -19.66 21.26 5.46
CA CYS A 312 -20.56 21.39 6.60
C CYS A 312 -20.93 22.84 6.93
N ASN A 313 -20.09 23.80 6.58
CA ASN A 313 -20.24 25.22 6.96
C ASN A 313 -20.55 26.15 5.76
N SER A 314 -21.05 25.60 4.66
CA SER A 314 -21.21 26.33 3.39
C SER A 314 -22.48 27.22 3.30
N GLY A 315 -23.30 27.30 4.35
CA GLY A 315 -24.57 28.02 4.32
C GLY A 315 -25.56 27.40 3.33
N ASP A 316 -26.33 28.23 2.61
CA ASP A 316 -27.34 27.78 1.66
C ASP A 316 -26.74 27.29 0.34
N VAL A 317 -25.42 27.48 0.12
CA VAL A 317 -24.74 27.14 -1.13
C VAL A 317 -23.68 26.12 -0.87
N VAL A 318 -23.90 24.90 -1.36
CA VAL A 318 -23.01 23.75 -1.18
C VAL A 318 -22.22 23.48 -2.47
N HIS A 319 -20.92 23.22 -2.34
CA HIS A 319 -20.11 22.81 -3.49
C HIS A 319 -20.59 21.45 -4.04
N PRO A 320 -20.71 21.24 -5.36
CA PRO A 320 -21.22 19.99 -5.94
C PRO A 320 -20.36 18.77 -5.62
N GLU A 321 -19.09 18.97 -5.28
CA GLU A 321 -18.18 17.90 -4.83
C GLU A 321 -18.27 17.61 -3.32
N CYS A 322 -19.28 18.13 -2.64
CA CYS A 322 -19.56 17.82 -1.24
C CYS A 322 -20.44 16.59 -1.10
N PHE A 323 -20.04 15.71 -0.18
CA PHE A 323 -20.82 14.53 0.21
C PHE A 323 -20.65 14.27 1.72
N PRO A 324 -21.02 15.25 2.59
CA PRO A 324 -20.76 15.15 4.02
C PRO A 324 -21.48 13.96 4.67
N VAL A 325 -20.86 13.42 5.72
CA VAL A 325 -21.49 12.40 6.56
C VAL A 325 -22.44 13.09 7.54
N GLN A 326 -23.71 12.70 7.51
CA GLN A 326 -24.69 13.17 8.48
C GLN A 326 -24.49 12.43 9.80
N LEU A 327 -24.45 13.17 10.89
CA LEU A 327 -24.31 12.65 12.25
C LEU A 327 -25.66 12.77 12.96
N ASP A 328 -26.03 11.73 13.71
CA ASP A 328 -27.20 11.77 14.56
C ASP A 328 -26.96 12.78 15.69
N PRO A 329 -27.92 13.66 16.04
CA PRO A 329 -27.80 14.54 17.21
C PRO A 329 -27.55 13.79 18.53
N GLU A 330 -27.93 12.52 18.61
CA GLU A 330 -27.72 11.62 19.76
C GLU A 330 -26.49 10.70 19.55
N ASP A 331 -25.58 11.02 18.60
CA ASP A 331 -24.36 10.24 18.37
C ASP A 331 -23.55 10.11 19.68
N PRO A 332 -23.11 8.90 20.07
CA PRO A 332 -22.52 8.65 21.38
C PRO A 332 -21.23 9.44 21.67
N PHE A 333 -20.57 9.97 20.65
CA PHE A 333 -19.37 10.79 20.77
C PHE A 333 -19.61 12.25 20.38
N TYR A 334 -20.20 12.50 19.20
CA TYR A 334 -20.31 13.85 18.64
C TYR A 334 -21.38 14.71 19.31
N GLN A 335 -22.37 14.12 20.02
CA GLN A 335 -23.36 14.87 20.79
C GLN A 335 -22.73 15.82 21.84
N ASP A 336 -21.65 15.40 22.48
CA ASP A 336 -20.96 16.21 23.50
C ASP A 336 -20.30 17.47 22.89
N TYR A 337 -20.08 17.44 21.59
CA TYR A 337 -19.50 18.54 20.81
C TYR A 337 -20.54 19.31 19.99
N ASN A 338 -21.81 18.91 20.04
CA ASN A 338 -22.91 19.50 19.25
C ASN A 338 -22.58 19.54 17.73
N VAL A 339 -21.96 18.46 17.21
CA VAL A 339 -21.60 18.32 15.81
C VAL A 339 -22.55 17.34 15.15
N THR A 340 -23.23 17.80 14.10
CA THR A 340 -24.22 17.01 13.33
C THR A 340 -23.79 16.72 11.89
N CYS A 341 -22.59 17.16 11.51
CA CYS A 341 -22.07 17.01 10.16
C CYS A 341 -20.56 16.77 10.21
N MET A 342 -20.08 15.73 9.51
CA MET A 342 -18.66 15.48 9.31
C MET A 342 -18.30 15.82 7.87
N GLU A 343 -17.25 16.62 7.70
CA GLU A 343 -16.72 17.05 6.41
C GLU A 343 -16.30 15.86 5.54
N PHE A 344 -16.79 15.83 4.31
CA PHE A 344 -16.36 14.87 3.30
C PHE A 344 -16.42 15.51 1.92
N VAL A 345 -15.28 15.54 1.26
CA VAL A 345 -15.13 15.96 -0.14
C VAL A 345 -14.98 14.74 -1.02
N ARG A 346 -15.67 14.72 -2.14
CA ARG A 346 -15.59 13.65 -3.13
C ARG A 346 -14.18 13.54 -3.71
N SER A 347 -13.84 12.35 -4.14
CA SER A 347 -12.61 12.10 -4.90
C SER A 347 -12.66 12.83 -6.25
N ALA A 348 -11.53 13.41 -6.63
CA ALA A 348 -11.41 14.12 -7.89
C ALA A 348 -11.77 13.21 -9.08
N PRO A 349 -12.67 13.65 -9.95
CA PRO A 349 -12.98 12.90 -11.13
C PRO A 349 -11.78 12.84 -12.08
N ALA A 350 -11.57 11.68 -12.68
CA ALA A 350 -10.55 11.46 -13.70
C ALA A 350 -11.14 11.67 -15.09
N PRO A 351 -10.48 12.41 -15.97
CA PRO A 351 -10.92 12.50 -17.36
C PRO A 351 -10.78 11.13 -18.02
N THR A 352 -11.74 10.78 -18.83
CA THR A 352 -11.79 9.54 -19.60
C THR A 352 -11.73 9.82 -21.10
N CYS A 353 -11.35 8.82 -21.89
CA CYS A 353 -11.32 8.98 -23.37
C CYS A 353 -12.72 8.94 -23.98
N ARG A 354 -13.77 8.81 -23.16
CA ARG A 354 -15.16 8.68 -23.60
C ARG A 354 -16.08 9.40 -22.61
N PHE A 355 -17.20 9.88 -23.10
CA PHE A 355 -18.30 10.29 -22.24
C PHE A 355 -18.87 9.04 -21.55
N GLY A 356 -19.18 9.14 -20.27
CA GLY A 356 -19.64 7.98 -19.52
C GLY A 356 -19.68 8.25 -18.00
N GLN A 357 -19.59 7.18 -17.24
CA GLN A 357 -19.64 7.21 -15.79
C GLN A 357 -18.38 7.88 -15.21
N ARG A 358 -18.54 8.47 -14.02
CA ARG A 358 -17.46 9.06 -13.24
C ARG A 358 -16.40 8.02 -12.89
N GLU A 359 -15.16 8.37 -13.14
CA GLU A 359 -14.00 7.64 -12.65
C GLU A 359 -13.20 8.51 -11.69
N GLN A 360 -12.42 7.91 -10.80
CA GLN A 360 -11.59 8.60 -9.83
C GLN A 360 -10.12 8.53 -10.24
N LEU A 361 -9.38 9.60 -9.93
CA LEU A 361 -7.99 9.78 -10.33
C LEU A 361 -7.03 9.13 -9.33
N ASN A 362 -6.13 8.26 -9.83
CA ASN A 362 -4.94 7.80 -9.11
C ASN A 362 -3.73 8.65 -9.49
N GLN A 363 -3.13 9.35 -8.51
CA GLN A 363 -1.93 10.16 -8.75
C GLN A 363 -0.66 9.31 -8.81
N ALA A 364 -0.64 8.14 -8.16
CA ALA A 364 0.52 7.24 -8.12
C ALA A 364 0.63 6.40 -9.40
N SER A 365 1.83 5.90 -9.69
CA SER A 365 2.00 4.78 -10.60
C SER A 365 1.43 3.49 -9.97
N ALA A 366 1.08 2.50 -10.78
CA ALA A 366 0.58 1.23 -10.25
C ALA A 366 1.72 0.26 -9.85
N PHE A 367 2.98 0.65 -10.00
CA PHE A 367 4.10 -0.27 -9.84
C PHE A 367 4.77 -0.10 -8.48
N LEU A 368 5.22 -1.24 -7.89
CA LEU A 368 6.11 -1.21 -6.73
C LEU A 368 7.51 -0.80 -7.21
N ASP A 369 7.71 0.50 -7.36
CA ASP A 369 8.90 1.08 -8.00
C ASP A 369 9.65 2.09 -7.13
N GLY A 370 9.20 2.27 -5.88
CA GLY A 370 9.78 3.18 -4.92
C GLY A 370 9.36 4.64 -5.14
N SER A 371 8.25 4.91 -5.82
CA SER A 371 7.74 6.27 -5.99
C SER A 371 7.48 6.97 -4.66
N THR A 372 7.21 6.23 -3.58
CA THR A 372 7.19 6.75 -2.19
C THR A 372 8.49 7.45 -1.79
N VAL A 373 9.64 6.96 -2.29
CA VAL A 373 10.96 7.54 -2.02
C VAL A 373 11.34 8.62 -3.04
N TYR A 374 10.97 8.42 -4.32
CA TYR A 374 11.46 9.23 -5.45
C TYR A 374 10.45 10.18 -6.05
N SER A 375 9.14 10.01 -5.77
CA SER A 375 8.02 10.63 -6.47
C SER A 375 7.76 10.03 -7.86
N PHE A 376 6.54 10.27 -8.33
CA PHE A 376 6.09 9.94 -9.70
C PHE A 376 6.26 11.14 -10.68
N THR A 377 6.94 12.20 -10.26
CA THR A 377 7.25 13.35 -11.11
C THR A 377 8.75 13.62 -11.16
N GLU A 378 9.27 13.85 -12.36
CA GLU A 378 10.69 14.17 -12.55
C GLU A 378 11.10 15.43 -11.80
N THR A 379 10.23 16.43 -11.74
CA THR A 379 10.49 17.68 -11.03
C THR A 379 10.75 17.44 -9.54
N LYS A 380 9.88 16.70 -8.85
CA LYS A 380 10.02 16.37 -7.43
C LYS A 380 11.23 15.47 -7.20
N THR A 381 11.44 14.45 -8.06
CA THR A 381 12.62 13.58 -8.00
C THR A 381 13.91 14.39 -8.03
N ASN A 382 14.02 15.34 -8.96
CA ASN A 382 15.19 16.21 -9.08
C ASN A 382 15.37 17.13 -7.86
N GLN A 383 14.29 17.56 -7.21
CA GLN A 383 14.34 18.32 -5.97
C GLN A 383 14.87 17.48 -4.79
N LEU A 384 14.56 16.18 -4.75
CA LEU A 384 15.02 15.28 -3.70
C LEU A 384 16.47 14.83 -3.86
N ARG A 385 17.04 14.92 -5.06
CA ARG A 385 18.43 14.53 -5.33
C ARG A 385 19.43 15.52 -4.75
N ALA A 386 20.56 15.02 -4.27
CA ALA A 386 21.68 15.82 -3.86
C ALA A 386 22.50 16.37 -5.05
N GLY A 387 22.36 15.76 -6.24
CA GLY A 387 23.12 16.10 -7.45
C GLY A 387 24.60 15.71 -7.37
N LEU A 388 24.93 14.75 -6.50
CA LEU A 388 26.28 14.26 -6.29
C LEU A 388 26.24 12.75 -5.99
N ASP A 389 26.98 11.97 -6.76
CA ASP A 389 27.18 10.53 -6.59
C ASP A 389 25.88 9.73 -6.47
N GLY A 390 24.82 10.21 -7.14
CA GLY A 390 23.50 9.59 -7.20
C GLY A 390 22.72 9.62 -5.88
N GLN A 391 23.10 10.42 -4.91
CA GLN A 391 22.50 10.43 -3.58
C GLN A 391 21.25 11.30 -3.50
N LEU A 392 20.37 10.98 -2.56
CA LEU A 392 19.28 11.83 -2.10
C LEU A 392 19.77 12.82 -1.02
N ARG A 393 19.10 13.98 -0.97
CA ARG A 393 19.36 14.99 0.08
C ARG A 393 18.95 14.45 1.45
N MET A 394 19.76 14.69 2.45
CA MET A 394 19.49 14.35 3.84
C MET A 394 19.79 15.54 4.74
N LEU A 395 19.02 15.67 5.83
CA LEU A 395 19.30 16.60 6.91
C LEU A 395 20.29 15.95 7.90
N LYS A 396 21.46 16.54 8.08
CA LYS A 396 22.44 16.10 9.10
C LYS A 396 22.12 16.76 10.44
N LEU A 397 21.83 15.97 11.45
CA LEU A 397 21.56 16.42 12.81
C LEU A 397 22.46 15.66 13.80
N GLY A 398 23.62 16.23 14.13
CA GLY A 398 24.66 15.53 14.90
C GLY A 398 25.11 14.25 14.20
N PRO A 399 25.03 13.08 14.83
CA PRO A 399 25.39 11.80 14.22
C PRO A 399 24.29 11.23 13.31
N TRP A 400 23.08 11.85 13.29
CA TRP A 400 21.93 11.33 12.61
C TRP A 400 21.75 11.97 11.24
N GLU A 401 21.32 11.17 10.28
CA GLU A 401 20.80 11.65 9.00
C GLU A 401 19.29 11.44 9.01
N LEU A 402 18.52 12.52 8.82
CA LEU A 402 17.07 12.54 8.69
C LEU A 402 16.67 12.91 7.26
N LEU A 403 15.40 12.71 6.92
CA LEU A 403 14.82 13.24 5.68
C LEU A 403 15.00 14.77 5.63
N PRO A 404 15.05 15.38 4.44
CA PRO A 404 15.08 16.83 4.33
C PRO A 404 13.81 17.45 4.97
N PRO A 405 13.93 18.64 5.57
CA PRO A 405 12.76 19.34 6.10
C PRO A 405 11.89 19.84 4.98
N SER A 406 10.58 19.66 5.11
CA SER A 406 9.59 20.30 4.25
C SER A 406 9.47 21.78 4.60
N MET A 407 9.66 22.64 3.61
CA MET A 407 9.50 24.09 3.76
C MET A 407 8.11 24.57 3.30
N ASP A 408 7.22 23.66 2.92
CA ASP A 408 5.86 24.01 2.54
C ASP A 408 5.03 24.40 3.79
N PRO A 409 4.55 25.64 3.90
CA PRO A 409 3.73 26.07 5.00
C PRO A 409 2.35 25.36 5.03
N ASN A 410 1.95 24.76 3.90
CA ASN A 410 0.70 24.00 3.80
C ASN A 410 0.86 22.52 4.18
N ASP A 411 2.08 22.09 4.49
CA ASP A 411 2.32 20.73 4.96
C ASP A 411 1.51 20.45 6.25
N GLY A 412 0.89 19.30 6.35
CA GLY A 412 -0.13 19.00 7.37
C GLY A 412 0.35 19.06 8.81
N CYS A 413 1.66 18.93 9.05
CA CYS A 413 2.25 18.93 10.40
C CYS A 413 3.05 20.19 10.74
N ASN A 414 3.41 21.06 9.78
CA ASN A 414 4.15 22.28 10.08
C ASN A 414 3.30 23.24 10.96
N THR A 415 3.81 23.57 12.14
CA THR A 415 3.21 24.52 13.06
C THR A 415 4.19 25.65 13.39
N ILE A 416 3.65 26.83 13.71
CA ILE A 416 4.47 28.00 14.09
C ILE A 416 5.37 27.65 15.30
N GLU A 417 4.84 26.91 16.27
CA GLU A 417 5.57 26.51 17.47
C GLU A 417 6.76 25.58 17.15
N MET A 418 6.55 24.56 16.31
CA MET A 418 7.60 23.62 15.97
C MET A 418 8.62 24.24 15.02
N ASN A 419 8.17 25.07 14.08
CA ASN A 419 9.07 25.81 13.18
C ASN A 419 9.97 26.77 13.94
N ALA A 420 9.45 27.43 14.99
CA ALA A 420 10.26 28.29 15.89
C ALA A 420 11.34 27.50 16.64
N LYS A 421 11.15 26.18 16.83
CA LYS A 421 12.14 25.25 17.41
C LYS A 421 13.07 24.63 16.35
N GLY A 422 12.99 25.04 15.09
CA GLY A 422 13.73 24.47 13.97
C GLY A 422 13.30 23.05 13.61
N ARG A 423 12.07 22.67 13.94
CA ARG A 423 11.48 21.37 13.66
C ARG A 423 10.38 21.51 12.62
N TYR A 424 10.53 20.80 11.54
CA TYR A 424 9.63 20.84 10.39
C TYR A 424 9.13 19.43 10.08
N CYS A 425 8.06 19.35 9.30
CA CYS A 425 7.72 18.10 8.60
C CYS A 425 8.89 17.69 7.70
N PHE A 426 8.87 16.48 7.21
CA PHE A 426 9.90 15.94 6.33
C PHE A 426 9.41 15.89 4.87
N GLU A 427 10.35 16.08 3.96
CA GLU A 427 10.13 15.94 2.53
C GLU A 427 10.55 14.54 2.06
N SER A 428 9.72 13.89 1.25
CA SER A 428 9.98 12.60 0.63
C SER A 428 9.35 12.54 -0.76
N GLY A 429 9.43 11.39 -1.43
CA GLY A 429 8.82 11.18 -2.73
C GLY A 429 7.30 11.29 -2.70
N ASP A 430 6.68 10.74 -1.67
CA ASP A 430 5.25 10.86 -1.41
C ASP A 430 5.00 11.97 -0.37
N ASP A 431 4.05 12.86 -0.69
CA ASP A 431 3.74 14.01 0.17
C ASP A 431 2.95 13.62 1.44
N ARG A 432 2.48 12.35 1.55
CA ARG A 432 1.86 11.77 2.75
C ARG A 432 2.86 11.22 3.77
N ALA A 433 4.16 11.33 3.52
CA ALA A 433 5.22 10.78 4.36
C ALA A 433 5.12 11.15 5.85
N ASN A 434 4.45 12.26 6.18
CA ASN A 434 4.29 12.76 7.56
C ASN A 434 2.97 12.34 8.21
N GLU A 435 2.16 11.50 7.59
CA GLU A 435 0.83 11.13 8.08
C GLU A 435 0.88 10.48 9.47
N ASN A 436 1.91 9.66 9.72
CA ASN A 436 2.21 9.17 11.06
C ASN A 436 3.71 8.92 11.25
N LEU A 437 4.15 8.84 12.51
CA LEU A 437 5.55 8.66 12.90
C LEU A 437 6.22 7.43 12.27
N HIS A 438 5.53 6.29 12.23
CA HIS A 438 6.09 5.04 11.73
C HIS A 438 6.26 5.08 10.21
N LEU A 439 5.30 5.66 9.51
CA LEU A 439 5.40 5.88 8.06
C LEU A 439 6.57 6.81 7.72
N THR A 440 6.72 7.95 8.43
CA THR A 440 7.87 8.84 8.25
C THR A 440 9.19 8.11 8.48
N THR A 441 9.22 7.23 9.48
CA THR A 441 10.39 6.40 9.78
C THR A 441 10.70 5.42 8.65
N MET A 442 9.69 4.83 8.04
CA MET A 442 9.86 3.94 6.89
C MET A 442 10.45 4.70 5.69
N HIS A 443 9.93 5.89 5.38
CA HIS A 443 10.52 6.77 4.36
C HIS A 443 11.99 7.10 4.65
N LEU A 444 12.32 7.37 5.92
CA LEU A 444 13.70 7.63 6.34
C LEU A 444 14.60 6.41 6.09
N ILE A 445 14.15 5.21 6.46
CA ILE A 445 14.89 3.96 6.28
C ILE A 445 15.23 3.75 4.80
N TRP A 446 14.26 3.94 3.91
CA TRP A 446 14.45 3.71 2.49
C TRP A 446 15.25 4.80 1.80
N ALA A 447 15.16 6.06 2.23
CA ALA A 447 16.04 7.13 1.73
C ALA A 447 17.50 6.87 2.11
N ARG A 448 17.76 6.41 3.34
CA ARG A 448 19.11 5.99 3.77
C ARG A 448 19.58 4.75 3.01
N GLN A 449 18.70 3.78 2.77
CA GLN A 449 19.02 2.58 1.99
C GLN A 449 19.45 2.97 0.57
N HIS A 450 18.74 3.91 -0.07
CA HIS A 450 19.15 4.44 -1.37
C HIS A 450 20.56 5.03 -1.31
N ASN A 451 20.84 5.90 -0.36
CA ASN A 451 22.16 6.53 -0.23
C ASN A 451 23.27 5.52 0.06
N ARG A 452 22.99 4.48 0.85
CA ARG A 452 23.90 3.36 1.07
C ARG A 452 24.20 2.60 -0.23
N LEU A 453 23.16 2.28 -1.03
CA LEU A 453 23.33 1.63 -2.32
C LEU A 453 24.15 2.52 -3.27
N ALA A 454 23.81 3.81 -3.39
CA ALA A 454 24.49 4.77 -4.23
C ALA A 454 25.98 4.89 -3.85
N PHE A 455 26.30 5.01 -2.56
CA PHE A 455 27.66 5.08 -2.05
C PHE A 455 28.49 3.84 -2.44
N ILE A 456 27.93 2.64 -2.26
CA ILE A 456 28.64 1.40 -2.60
C ILE A 456 28.81 1.28 -4.11
N LEU A 457 27.79 1.57 -4.92
CA LEU A 457 27.83 1.53 -6.38
C LEU A 457 28.88 2.48 -6.93
N LYS A 458 28.93 3.71 -6.42
CA LYS A 458 29.97 4.70 -6.81
C LYS A 458 31.36 4.24 -6.44
N LYS A 459 31.52 3.62 -5.27
CA LYS A 459 32.81 3.09 -4.80
C LYS A 459 33.37 1.98 -5.69
N ILE A 460 32.50 1.07 -6.16
CA ILE A 460 32.91 -0.05 -7.01
C ILE A 460 32.99 0.32 -8.49
N ASN A 461 32.31 1.39 -8.90
CA ASN A 461 32.28 1.94 -10.26
C ASN A 461 32.59 3.44 -10.27
N PRO A 462 33.82 3.86 -10.00
CA PRO A 462 34.18 5.30 -9.94
C PRO A 462 33.89 6.05 -11.24
N GLN A 463 33.83 5.34 -12.37
CA GLN A 463 33.57 5.89 -13.70
C GLN A 463 32.10 6.25 -13.94
N TRP A 464 31.15 5.73 -13.13
CA TRP A 464 29.74 6.07 -13.28
C TRP A 464 29.48 7.53 -12.89
N ASP A 465 28.68 8.23 -13.67
CA ASP A 465 28.22 9.58 -13.34
C ASP A 465 27.09 9.54 -12.29
N ASP A 466 26.62 10.72 -11.89
CA ASP A 466 25.57 10.89 -10.90
C ASP A 466 24.26 10.20 -11.33
N GLU A 467 23.91 10.30 -12.62
CA GLU A 467 22.67 9.74 -13.14
C GLU A 467 22.68 8.22 -13.16
N ILE A 468 23.77 7.61 -13.63
CA ILE A 468 23.90 6.14 -13.67
C ILE A 468 23.83 5.55 -12.27
N VAL A 469 24.53 6.17 -11.30
CA VAL A 469 24.51 5.72 -9.90
C VAL A 469 23.11 5.84 -9.32
N PHE A 470 22.44 6.96 -9.53
CA PHE A 470 21.07 7.20 -9.05
C PHE A 470 20.09 6.18 -9.62
N GLN A 471 20.07 5.98 -10.93
CA GLN A 471 19.13 5.09 -11.58
C GLN A 471 19.37 3.62 -11.22
N GLU A 472 20.63 3.19 -11.07
CA GLU A 472 20.92 1.81 -10.67
C GLU A 472 20.59 1.58 -9.20
N ALA A 473 20.86 2.55 -8.29
CA ALA A 473 20.43 2.48 -6.90
C ALA A 473 18.89 2.43 -6.78
N ARG A 474 18.16 3.27 -7.54
CA ARG A 474 16.70 3.24 -7.63
C ARG A 474 16.18 1.89 -8.12
N ARG A 475 16.79 1.33 -9.16
CA ARG A 475 16.42 0.03 -9.72
C ARG A 475 16.59 -1.11 -8.71
N ILE A 476 17.70 -1.12 -7.96
CA ILE A 476 17.95 -2.11 -6.91
C ILE A 476 16.94 -1.93 -5.78
N LEU A 477 16.69 -0.70 -5.35
CA LEU A 477 15.75 -0.40 -4.26
C LEU A 477 14.33 -0.87 -4.60
N GLY A 478 13.82 -0.57 -5.80
CA GLY A 478 12.53 -1.06 -6.25
C GLY A 478 12.45 -2.59 -6.27
N ALA A 479 13.55 -3.26 -6.71
CA ALA A 479 13.64 -4.72 -6.66
C ALA A 479 13.60 -5.28 -5.23
N GLN A 480 14.24 -4.59 -4.27
CA GLN A 480 14.20 -4.94 -2.84
C GLN A 480 12.78 -4.78 -2.27
N MET A 481 12.07 -3.71 -2.61
CA MET A 481 10.68 -3.50 -2.20
C MET A 481 9.75 -4.59 -2.76
N GLN A 482 9.88 -4.91 -4.04
CA GLN A 482 9.15 -6.02 -4.67
C GLN A 482 9.43 -7.35 -3.96
N HIS A 483 10.71 -7.64 -3.69
CA HIS A 483 11.09 -8.89 -3.02
C HIS A 483 10.49 -8.99 -1.62
N ILE A 484 10.63 -7.97 -0.77
CA ILE A 484 10.06 -7.97 0.59
C ILE A 484 8.54 -8.12 0.55
N THR A 485 7.87 -7.43 -0.38
CA THR A 485 6.41 -7.52 -0.50
C THR A 485 5.94 -8.94 -0.79
N TYR A 486 6.61 -9.64 -1.70
CA TYR A 486 6.18 -11.00 -2.10
C TYR A 486 6.81 -12.12 -1.27
N ALA A 487 7.94 -11.87 -0.60
CA ALA A 487 8.58 -12.85 0.28
C ALA A 487 8.11 -12.80 1.74
N GLU A 488 7.73 -11.61 2.24
CA GLU A 488 7.40 -11.43 3.65
C GLU A 488 5.95 -10.96 3.86
N PHE A 489 5.52 -9.86 3.19
CA PHE A 489 4.22 -9.24 3.44
C PHE A 489 3.04 -10.06 2.92
N LEU A 490 3.03 -10.40 1.63
CA LEU A 490 1.92 -11.15 1.05
C LEU A 490 1.73 -12.53 1.67
N PRO A 491 2.79 -13.32 1.96
CA PRO A 491 2.63 -14.56 2.71
C PRO A 491 2.02 -14.38 4.10
N ALA A 492 2.31 -13.27 4.78
CA ALA A 492 1.75 -12.96 6.09
C ALA A 492 0.24 -12.66 6.01
N ILE A 493 -0.22 -11.94 4.98
CA ILE A 493 -1.63 -11.55 4.87
C ILE A 493 -2.51 -12.54 4.11
N LEU A 494 -1.97 -13.25 3.10
CA LEU A 494 -2.73 -14.18 2.25
C LEU A 494 -2.58 -15.64 2.67
N GLY A 495 -1.45 -15.99 3.30
CA GLY A 495 -1.04 -17.36 3.57
C GLY A 495 -0.27 -18.01 2.41
N GLN A 496 0.64 -18.93 2.73
CA GLN A 496 1.53 -19.58 1.74
C GLN A 496 0.79 -20.42 0.71
N ASP A 497 -0.32 -21.02 1.09
CA ASP A 497 -1.18 -21.81 0.23
C ASP A 497 -1.83 -20.98 -0.89
N VAL A 498 -2.36 -19.80 -0.56
CA VAL A 498 -2.89 -18.84 -1.55
C VAL A 498 -1.77 -18.31 -2.44
N MET A 499 -0.61 -17.96 -1.86
CA MET A 499 0.57 -17.54 -2.63
C MET A 499 0.96 -18.57 -3.69
N TRP A 500 0.97 -19.83 -3.31
CA TRP A 500 1.29 -20.91 -4.23
C TRP A 500 0.17 -21.15 -5.26
N ALA A 501 -1.09 -21.26 -4.80
CA ALA A 501 -2.23 -21.59 -5.65
C ALA A 501 -2.48 -20.53 -6.75
N LEU A 502 -2.20 -19.26 -6.46
CA LEU A 502 -2.38 -18.14 -7.40
C LEU A 502 -1.07 -17.70 -8.08
N ASN A 503 -0.01 -18.50 -7.95
CA ASN A 503 1.29 -18.24 -8.60
C ASN A 503 1.92 -16.89 -8.21
N LEU A 504 1.68 -16.47 -6.96
CA LEU A 504 2.27 -15.26 -6.38
C LEU A 504 3.68 -15.50 -5.82
N THR A 505 4.08 -16.76 -5.61
CA THR A 505 5.39 -17.13 -5.07
C THR A 505 6.53 -16.67 -5.95
N LEU A 506 7.65 -16.30 -5.35
CA LEU A 506 8.87 -15.90 -6.03
C LEU A 506 9.62 -17.13 -6.57
N GLN A 507 10.50 -16.90 -7.54
CA GLN A 507 11.39 -17.94 -8.07
C GLN A 507 12.56 -18.16 -7.11
N ASN A 508 12.84 -19.42 -6.77
CA ASN A 508 14.03 -19.75 -5.98
C ASN A 508 15.32 -19.55 -6.80
N GLU A 509 15.27 -19.88 -8.09
CA GLU A 509 16.38 -19.75 -9.03
C GLU A 509 15.86 -19.32 -10.41
N GLY A 510 16.76 -18.77 -11.24
CA GLY A 510 16.43 -18.37 -12.61
C GLY A 510 15.52 -17.14 -12.69
N TYR A 511 14.77 -17.04 -13.77
CA TYR A 511 13.95 -15.87 -14.11
C TYR A 511 12.47 -16.26 -14.23
N SER A 512 11.61 -15.28 -13.98
CA SER A 512 10.18 -15.39 -14.23
C SER A 512 9.85 -15.07 -15.69
N THR A 513 9.03 -15.90 -16.31
CA THR A 513 8.49 -15.69 -17.67
C THR A 513 7.04 -15.25 -17.66
N MET A 514 6.54 -14.78 -16.51
CA MET A 514 5.11 -14.50 -16.31
C MET A 514 4.66 -13.15 -16.87
N TYR A 515 5.56 -12.28 -17.34
CA TYR A 515 5.15 -10.99 -17.88
C TYR A 515 4.17 -11.18 -19.04
N ASP A 516 3.01 -10.54 -18.92
CA ASP A 516 1.95 -10.55 -19.93
C ASP A 516 1.54 -9.11 -20.28
N PRO A 517 1.86 -8.62 -21.48
CA PRO A 517 1.52 -7.26 -21.90
C PRO A 517 0.00 -7.05 -22.10
N THR A 518 -0.81 -8.11 -22.06
CA THR A 518 -2.28 -8.03 -22.16
C THR A 518 -2.94 -7.84 -20.79
N VAL A 519 -2.21 -8.04 -19.69
CA VAL A 519 -2.71 -7.80 -18.33
C VAL A 519 -2.54 -6.34 -17.95
N ASN A 520 -3.65 -5.71 -17.57
CA ASN A 520 -3.66 -4.34 -17.08
C ASN A 520 -3.26 -4.30 -15.60
N PRO A 521 -2.09 -3.71 -15.24
CA PRO A 521 -1.63 -3.60 -13.86
C PRO A 521 -2.28 -2.45 -13.08
N SER A 522 -3.01 -1.54 -13.73
CA SER A 522 -3.61 -0.37 -13.08
C SER A 522 -4.37 -0.76 -11.83
N ILE A 523 -4.25 0.04 -10.79
CA ILE A 523 -4.89 -0.25 -9.50
C ILE A 523 -6.40 -0.20 -9.64
N ALA A 524 -7.06 -1.24 -9.10
CA ALA A 524 -8.51 -1.32 -9.09
C ALA A 524 -9.11 -0.31 -8.09
N ASN A 525 -10.23 0.29 -8.49
CA ASN A 525 -10.92 1.29 -7.68
C ASN A 525 -11.33 0.73 -6.30
N HIS A 526 -11.90 -0.50 -6.28
CA HIS A 526 -12.27 -1.16 -5.02
C HIS A 526 -11.06 -1.52 -4.14
N PHE A 527 -9.91 -1.78 -4.73
CA PHE A 527 -8.69 -2.08 -3.99
C PHE A 527 -8.27 -0.85 -3.16
N SER A 528 -8.09 0.30 -3.80
CA SER A 528 -7.66 1.55 -3.15
C SER A 528 -8.70 2.10 -2.16
N SER A 529 -10.01 2.00 -2.49
CA SER A 529 -11.05 2.68 -1.70
C SER A 529 -11.74 1.79 -0.66
N ALA A 530 -11.52 0.47 -0.68
CA ALA A 530 -12.11 -0.46 0.28
C ALA A 530 -11.20 -1.63 0.67
N ALA A 531 -10.81 -2.51 -0.28
CA ALA A 531 -10.22 -3.80 0.07
C ALA A 531 -8.85 -3.66 0.78
N PHE A 532 -7.95 -2.80 0.29
CA PHE A 532 -6.63 -2.64 0.91
C PHE A 532 -6.65 -1.75 2.16
N ARG A 533 -7.83 -1.19 2.52
CA ARG A 533 -8.07 -0.47 3.78
C ARG A 533 -8.34 -1.38 4.98
N PHE A 534 -8.33 -2.68 4.79
CA PHE A 534 -8.45 -3.64 5.90
C PHE A 534 -7.43 -3.37 7.01
N ALA A 535 -6.23 -2.92 6.65
CA ALA A 535 -5.15 -2.66 7.59
C ALA A 535 -5.46 -1.55 8.62
N HIS A 536 -6.51 -0.75 8.43
CA HIS A 536 -6.96 0.21 9.44
C HIS A 536 -7.42 -0.49 10.73
N THR A 537 -7.96 -1.71 10.65
CA THR A 537 -8.37 -2.49 11.82
C THR A 537 -7.19 -3.10 12.56
N LEU A 538 -6.02 -3.27 11.90
CA LEU A 538 -4.80 -3.78 12.52
C LEU A 538 -4.20 -2.80 13.54
N LEU A 539 -4.52 -1.51 13.47
CA LEU A 539 -3.85 -0.49 14.27
C LEU A 539 -4.38 -0.50 15.70
N PRO A 540 -3.52 -0.72 16.72
CA PRO A 540 -3.91 -0.63 18.12
C PRO A 540 -4.05 0.83 18.55
N GLY A 541 -4.90 1.08 19.54
CA GLY A 541 -5.08 2.42 20.09
C GLY A 541 -3.88 2.93 20.89
N LEU A 542 -3.07 2.03 21.42
CA LEU A 542 -1.90 2.33 22.24
C LEU A 542 -0.64 1.75 21.60
N ILE A 543 0.32 2.60 21.36
CA ILE A 543 1.64 2.24 20.84
C ILE A 543 2.61 2.02 21.98
N HIS A 544 3.31 0.90 21.99
CA HIS A 544 4.25 0.50 23.03
C HIS A 544 5.60 1.21 22.86
N ASN A 545 6.05 1.90 23.91
CA ASN A 545 7.39 2.45 23.98
C ASN A 545 8.18 1.69 25.05
N VAL A 546 9.13 0.89 24.64
CA VAL A 546 9.96 0.08 25.54
C VAL A 546 11.27 0.82 25.84
N ASP A 547 11.48 1.17 27.08
CA ASP A 547 12.76 1.72 27.54
C ASP A 547 13.84 0.62 27.49
N ALA A 548 14.88 0.85 26.71
CA ALA A 548 15.92 -0.15 26.47
C ALA A 548 16.78 -0.44 27.72
N SER A 549 16.78 0.45 28.72
CA SER A 549 17.62 0.32 29.93
C SER A 549 16.90 -0.36 31.09
N THR A 550 15.59 -0.15 31.19
CA THR A 550 14.78 -0.64 32.32
C THR A 550 13.79 -1.75 31.91
N GLY A 551 13.54 -1.91 30.60
CA GLY A 551 12.47 -2.78 30.09
C GLY A 551 11.06 -2.27 30.40
N THR A 552 10.95 -1.04 30.93
CA THR A 552 9.65 -0.46 31.26
C THR A 552 8.89 -0.12 29.99
N ILE A 553 7.62 -0.52 29.93
CA ILE A 553 6.72 -0.19 28.83
C ILE A 553 5.93 1.06 29.22
N SER A 554 5.95 2.07 28.36
CA SER A 554 5.03 3.21 28.38
C SER A 554 4.21 3.21 27.10
N TYR A 555 3.12 3.95 27.09
CA TYR A 555 2.16 3.94 25.99
C TYR A 555 1.98 5.35 25.44
N THR A 556 1.80 5.45 24.13
CA THR A 556 1.41 6.68 23.43
C THR A 556 0.11 6.40 22.70
N HIS A 557 -0.87 7.28 22.78
CA HIS A 557 -2.09 7.18 22.00
C HIS A 557 -1.82 7.29 20.52
N LEU A 558 -2.50 6.47 19.72
CA LEU A 558 -2.27 6.43 18.27
C LEU A 558 -2.50 7.81 17.63
N HIS A 559 -3.56 8.54 17.99
CA HIS A 559 -3.84 9.88 17.44
C HIS A 559 -2.70 10.88 17.71
N GLU A 560 -1.93 10.70 18.79
CA GLU A 560 -0.82 11.61 19.14
C GLU A 560 0.38 11.50 18.21
N ILE A 561 0.53 10.39 17.49
CA ILE A 561 1.60 10.19 16.49
C ILE A 561 1.17 10.52 15.07
N LEU A 562 -0.13 10.85 14.84
CA LEU A 562 -0.62 11.30 13.54
C LEU A 562 -0.17 12.75 13.27
N PHE A 563 0.34 13.03 12.07
CA PHE A 563 0.98 14.31 11.71
C PHE A 563 1.95 14.83 12.77
N ASN A 564 2.73 13.92 13.36
CA ASN A 564 3.66 14.25 14.41
C ASN A 564 4.99 13.49 14.30
N PRO A 565 5.80 13.76 13.28
CA PRO A 565 7.08 13.10 13.10
C PRO A 565 8.19 13.68 13.99
N TYR A 566 7.89 14.63 14.87
CA TYR A 566 8.87 15.43 15.59
C TYR A 566 9.71 14.64 16.62
N MET A 567 9.27 13.42 16.99
CA MET A 567 10.09 12.50 17.76
C MET A 567 11.41 12.18 17.04
N LEU A 568 11.42 12.17 15.71
CA LEU A 568 12.64 11.87 14.92
C LEU A 568 13.75 12.89 15.12
N TYR A 569 13.44 14.13 15.56
CA TYR A 569 14.44 15.15 15.90
C TYR A 569 15.08 14.94 17.29
N GLN A 570 14.58 14.02 18.09
CA GLN A 570 15.15 13.71 19.41
C GLN A 570 16.35 12.77 19.26
N ASP A 571 17.22 12.77 20.27
CA ASP A 571 18.31 11.79 20.33
C ASP A 571 17.74 10.37 20.31
N LYS A 572 18.22 9.52 19.42
CA LYS A 572 17.75 8.15 19.18
C LYS A 572 16.27 8.07 18.75
N GLY A 573 15.63 9.17 18.35
CA GLY A 573 14.23 9.20 17.92
C GLY A 573 13.89 8.15 16.87
N PRO A 574 14.66 8.00 15.76
CA PRO A 574 14.43 6.95 14.78
C PRO A 574 14.51 5.52 15.35
N LYS A 575 15.46 5.27 16.28
CA LYS A 575 15.58 3.98 16.97
C LYS A 575 14.33 3.67 17.81
N TYR A 576 13.82 4.66 18.54
CA TYR A 576 12.61 4.50 19.32
C TYR A 576 11.39 4.23 18.44
N ALA A 577 11.24 4.95 17.32
CA ALA A 577 10.14 4.77 16.38
C ALA A 577 10.14 3.36 15.77
N VAL A 578 11.29 2.83 15.35
CA VAL A 578 11.40 1.45 14.87
C VAL A 578 11.04 0.45 15.97
N LYS A 579 11.63 0.61 17.17
CA LYS A 579 11.37 -0.31 18.30
C LYS A 579 9.90 -0.32 18.71
N SER A 580 9.23 0.83 18.71
CA SER A 580 7.80 0.88 19.04
C SER A 580 6.96 0.08 18.06
N ALA A 581 7.25 0.16 16.75
CA ALA A 581 6.54 -0.62 15.74
C ALA A 581 6.80 -2.15 15.88
N LEU A 582 8.03 -2.55 16.26
CA LEU A 582 8.39 -3.96 16.45
C LEU A 582 7.83 -4.58 17.74
N ASN A 583 7.62 -3.78 18.77
CA ASN A 583 7.17 -4.26 20.09
C ASN A 583 5.66 -4.10 20.30
N THR A 584 4.95 -3.46 19.39
CA THR A 584 3.51 -3.29 19.48
C THR A 584 2.82 -4.36 18.64
N PRO A 585 1.99 -5.24 19.25
CA PRO A 585 1.18 -6.20 18.49
C PRO A 585 0.07 -5.48 17.72
N VAL A 586 -0.34 -6.03 16.59
CA VAL A 586 -1.51 -5.56 15.85
C VAL A 586 -2.82 -5.99 16.50
N HIS A 587 -3.93 -5.34 16.13
CA HIS A 587 -5.26 -5.88 16.38
C HIS A 587 -5.64 -6.91 15.31
N SER A 588 -6.75 -7.63 15.52
CA SER A 588 -7.29 -8.57 14.55
C SER A 588 -7.84 -7.83 13.31
N VAL A 589 -7.88 -8.51 12.17
CA VAL A 589 -8.66 -8.05 11.01
C VAL A 589 -10.10 -8.53 11.21
N ASP A 590 -10.92 -7.61 11.66
CA ASP A 590 -12.34 -7.81 11.93
C ASP A 590 -13.07 -6.46 11.75
N PRO A 591 -14.39 -6.36 11.93
CA PRO A 591 -15.07 -5.07 11.82
C PRO A 591 -14.67 -4.03 12.88
N HIS A 592 -13.99 -4.43 13.94
CA HIS A 592 -13.68 -3.54 15.07
C HIS A 592 -12.51 -2.61 14.75
N ILE A 593 -12.59 -1.37 15.23
CA ILE A 593 -11.53 -0.38 15.09
C ILE A 593 -11.35 0.39 16.40
N THR A 594 -10.13 0.80 16.69
CA THR A 594 -9.85 1.63 17.89
C THR A 594 -10.57 2.99 17.84
N SER A 595 -11.03 3.47 19.00
CA SER A 595 -11.59 4.83 19.13
C SER A 595 -10.60 5.93 18.72
N GLU A 596 -9.30 5.66 18.80
CA GLU A 596 -8.25 6.58 18.32
C GLU A 596 -8.39 6.94 16.83
N LEU A 597 -9.04 6.09 16.03
CA LEU A 597 -9.31 6.30 14.61
C LEU A 597 -10.79 6.54 14.30
N SER A 598 -11.74 6.11 15.15
CA SER A 598 -13.16 6.32 14.92
C SER A 598 -13.72 7.55 15.62
N GLU A 599 -12.92 8.20 16.47
CA GLU A 599 -13.34 9.37 17.26
C GLU A 599 -12.26 10.46 17.30
N HIS A 600 -10.97 10.09 17.43
CA HIS A 600 -9.86 11.00 17.69
C HIS A 600 -8.93 11.21 16.48
N MET A 601 -9.27 10.71 15.28
CA MET A 601 -8.40 10.88 14.12
C MET A 601 -8.21 12.36 13.76
N PHE A 602 -6.95 12.79 13.75
CA PHE A 602 -6.56 14.18 13.49
C PHE A 602 -7.08 15.21 14.49
N GLU A 603 -7.46 14.79 15.68
CA GLU A 603 -7.87 15.65 16.76
C GLU A 603 -6.84 16.75 17.02
N ARG A 604 -7.33 17.94 17.42
CA ARG A 604 -6.48 19.10 17.71
C ARG A 604 -5.76 18.92 19.04
N ARG A 605 -4.46 19.05 19.04
CA ARG A 605 -3.65 18.99 20.27
C ARG A 605 -3.80 20.26 21.10
N GLY A 606 -3.90 20.10 22.42
CA GLY A 606 -3.79 21.19 23.39
C GLY A 606 -5.10 21.87 23.78
N ALA A 607 -6.26 21.36 23.38
CA ALA A 607 -7.54 21.91 23.81
C ALA A 607 -7.97 21.53 25.26
N ALA A 608 -7.30 20.58 25.88
CA ALA A 608 -7.65 20.07 27.21
C ALA A 608 -7.24 20.98 28.40
N ASN A 609 -6.43 22.02 28.20
CA ASN A 609 -6.04 22.95 29.25
C ASN A 609 -6.69 24.31 29.03
N GLY A 610 -7.84 24.51 29.65
CA GLY A 610 -8.67 25.70 29.65
C GLY A 610 -7.92 27.03 29.77
N SER A 611 -7.45 27.58 28.68
CA SER A 611 -7.21 28.99 28.52
C SER A 611 -8.52 29.63 28.07
N ALA A 612 -9.36 29.96 29.04
CA ALA A 612 -10.54 30.79 28.83
C ALA A 612 -10.09 32.16 28.32
N GLY A 613 -10.18 32.36 26.99
CA GLY A 613 -9.84 33.69 26.44
C GLY A 613 -9.85 33.79 24.91
N ALA A 614 -10.13 32.73 24.16
CA ALA A 614 -10.31 32.85 22.72
C ALA A 614 -11.77 32.60 22.35
N THR A 615 -12.33 33.56 21.59
CA THR A 615 -13.60 33.47 20.88
C THR A 615 -13.82 32.05 20.35
N ALA A 616 -14.96 31.45 20.68
CA ALA A 616 -15.33 30.07 20.40
C ALA A 616 -14.96 29.65 18.97
N SER A 617 -13.78 29.01 18.82
CA SER A 617 -13.41 28.21 17.65
C SER A 617 -14.09 26.85 17.78
N PRO A 618 -14.63 26.26 16.72
CA PRO A 618 -15.28 24.97 16.78
C PRO A 618 -14.36 23.95 17.42
N LEU A 619 -14.95 23.10 18.22
CA LEU A 619 -14.38 22.12 19.12
C LEU A 619 -13.37 21.15 18.45
N PRO A 620 -12.40 20.67 19.19
CA PRO A 620 -11.26 19.91 18.68
C PRO A 620 -11.53 18.40 18.46
N CYS A 621 -12.79 18.00 18.33
CA CYS A 621 -13.10 16.57 18.14
C CYS A 621 -12.48 16.03 16.86
N GLY A 622 -11.97 14.78 16.90
CA GLY A 622 -11.42 14.09 15.76
C GLY A 622 -12.48 13.66 14.74
N LEU A 623 -12.02 13.00 13.68
CA LEU A 623 -12.85 12.41 12.64
C LEU A 623 -12.98 10.89 12.85
N ASP A 624 -13.95 10.29 12.17
CA ASP A 624 -14.17 8.85 12.12
C ASP A 624 -13.67 8.28 10.79
N LEU A 625 -12.56 7.55 10.82
CA LEU A 625 -11.96 6.92 9.66
C LEU A 625 -12.86 5.88 9.01
N VAL A 626 -13.65 5.14 9.81
CA VAL A 626 -14.60 4.15 9.28
C VAL A 626 -15.68 4.82 8.46
N SER A 627 -16.27 5.90 9.01
CA SER A 627 -17.26 6.72 8.29
C SER A 627 -16.70 7.22 6.97
N LEU A 628 -15.46 7.71 6.98
CA LEU A 628 -14.79 8.19 5.76
C LEU A 628 -14.54 7.06 4.76
N ASN A 629 -14.21 5.84 5.20
CA ASN A 629 -14.00 4.69 4.31
C ASN A 629 -15.31 4.24 3.64
N ILE A 630 -16.38 4.12 4.42
CA ILE A 630 -17.72 3.76 3.92
C ILE A 630 -18.22 4.82 2.94
N GLN A 631 -18.12 6.10 3.32
CA GLN A 631 -18.54 7.21 2.47
C GLN A 631 -17.74 7.25 1.16
N ARG A 632 -16.44 6.91 1.19
CA ARG A 632 -15.57 6.84 0.01
C ARG A 632 -16.00 5.73 -0.95
N GLY A 633 -16.35 4.56 -0.45
CA GLY A 633 -16.89 3.48 -1.27
C GLY A 633 -18.20 3.89 -1.99
N ARG A 634 -19.07 4.61 -1.28
CA ARG A 634 -20.34 5.15 -1.85
C ARG A 634 -20.09 6.26 -2.86
N ASP A 635 -19.12 7.15 -2.60
CA ASP A 635 -18.65 8.19 -3.54
C ASP A 635 -18.11 7.59 -4.83
N HIS A 636 -17.35 6.49 -4.71
CA HIS A 636 -16.78 5.80 -5.86
C HIS A 636 -17.79 4.89 -6.60
N GLY A 637 -19.03 4.83 -6.12
CA GLY A 637 -20.05 3.96 -6.69
C GLY A 637 -19.66 2.48 -6.61
N LEU A 638 -18.98 2.05 -5.55
CA LEU A 638 -18.67 0.63 -5.39
C LEU A 638 -19.95 -0.17 -5.21
N PRO A 639 -20.18 -1.24 -5.97
CA PRO A 639 -21.27 -2.15 -5.74
C PRO A 639 -21.27 -2.73 -4.32
N ALA A 640 -22.42 -3.18 -3.86
CA ALA A 640 -22.58 -3.81 -2.55
C ALA A 640 -21.71 -5.08 -2.41
N TYR A 641 -21.34 -5.41 -1.17
CA TYR A 641 -20.50 -6.57 -0.81
C TYR A 641 -20.88 -7.88 -1.51
N PRO A 642 -22.19 -8.29 -1.64
CA PRO A 642 -22.55 -9.54 -2.30
C PRO A 642 -22.07 -9.64 -3.76
N ALA A 643 -21.99 -8.52 -4.47
CA ALA A 643 -21.52 -8.52 -5.86
C ALA A 643 -20.02 -8.85 -5.97
N TRP A 644 -19.22 -8.41 -5.01
CA TRP A 644 -17.78 -8.69 -4.96
C TRP A 644 -17.51 -10.15 -4.58
N ARG A 645 -18.26 -10.68 -3.62
CA ARG A 645 -18.20 -12.09 -3.27
C ARG A 645 -18.48 -12.98 -4.49
N GLN A 646 -19.55 -12.67 -5.23
CA GLN A 646 -19.89 -13.35 -6.48
C GLN A 646 -18.78 -13.20 -7.55
N HIS A 647 -18.17 -12.03 -7.67
CA HIS A 647 -17.06 -11.81 -8.59
C HIS A 647 -15.88 -12.73 -8.29
N CYS A 648 -15.57 -12.93 -7.04
CA CYS A 648 -14.56 -13.88 -6.57
C CYS A 648 -14.92 -15.37 -6.76
N GLY A 649 -16.15 -15.68 -7.19
CA GLY A 649 -16.60 -17.05 -7.41
C GLY A 649 -17.26 -17.70 -6.20
N PHE A 650 -17.40 -16.96 -5.11
CA PHE A 650 -18.11 -17.42 -3.93
C PHE A 650 -19.62 -17.27 -4.11
N GLU A 651 -20.38 -17.94 -3.25
CA GLU A 651 -21.82 -17.83 -3.22
C GLU A 651 -22.24 -16.39 -2.85
N ARG A 652 -23.21 -15.86 -3.60
CA ARG A 652 -23.81 -14.55 -3.34
C ARG A 652 -24.90 -14.67 -2.30
N PRO A 653 -24.77 -14.07 -1.10
CA PRO A 653 -25.86 -14.01 -0.14
C PRO A 653 -27.03 -13.19 -0.71
N ARG A 654 -28.28 -13.66 -0.50
CA ARG A 654 -29.52 -13.04 -0.95
C ARG A 654 -30.36 -12.53 0.21
N THR A 655 -30.16 -13.12 1.37
CA THR A 655 -30.83 -12.78 2.64
C THR A 655 -29.80 -12.58 3.73
N PHE A 656 -30.19 -11.96 4.84
CA PHE A 656 -29.30 -11.85 5.99
C PHE A 656 -29.01 -13.23 6.61
N ASP A 657 -29.93 -14.19 6.52
CA ASP A 657 -29.70 -15.54 7.04
C ASP A 657 -28.57 -16.26 6.30
N ASP A 658 -28.38 -15.99 5.01
CA ASP A 658 -27.29 -16.57 4.21
C ASP A 658 -25.92 -16.10 4.71
N LEU A 659 -25.84 -14.96 5.43
CA LEU A 659 -24.59 -14.44 5.99
C LEU A 659 -24.09 -15.25 7.19
N ALA A 660 -24.94 -16.05 7.83
CA ALA A 660 -24.57 -16.88 8.99
C ALA A 660 -23.47 -17.92 8.66
N GLU A 661 -23.29 -18.25 7.39
CA GLU A 661 -22.24 -19.17 6.94
C GLU A 661 -20.85 -18.48 6.85
N PHE A 662 -20.83 -17.13 6.79
CA PHE A 662 -19.65 -16.35 6.47
C PHE A 662 -19.25 -15.36 7.57
N PHE A 663 -20.22 -14.92 8.39
CA PHE A 663 -20.01 -13.91 9.44
C PHE A 663 -20.18 -14.56 10.81
N ASP A 664 -19.53 -13.99 11.80
CA ASP A 664 -19.86 -14.32 13.20
C ASP A 664 -21.25 -13.79 13.57
N GLU A 665 -21.89 -14.42 14.56
CA GLU A 665 -23.25 -14.11 14.98
C GLU A 665 -23.42 -12.64 15.42
N SER A 666 -22.39 -12.07 16.06
CA SER A 666 -22.41 -10.69 16.53
C SER A 666 -22.40 -9.70 15.37
N SER A 667 -21.51 -9.90 14.41
CA SER A 667 -21.42 -9.07 13.20
C SER A 667 -22.66 -9.17 12.34
N MET A 668 -23.18 -10.38 12.13
CA MET A 668 -24.44 -10.61 11.41
C MET A 668 -25.59 -9.86 12.09
N GLY A 669 -25.75 -9.98 13.40
CA GLY A 669 -26.82 -9.33 14.15
C GLY A 669 -26.78 -7.81 14.14
N ARG A 670 -25.58 -7.22 14.06
CA ARG A 670 -25.40 -5.76 13.94
C ARG A 670 -25.65 -5.27 12.51
N ILE A 671 -25.14 -5.97 11.52
CA ILE A 671 -25.32 -5.66 10.10
C ILE A 671 -26.79 -5.75 9.71
N SER A 672 -27.50 -6.81 10.10
CA SER A 672 -28.93 -6.99 9.82
C SER A 672 -29.81 -5.96 10.50
N LYS A 673 -29.34 -5.37 11.62
CA LYS A 673 -30.04 -4.28 12.32
C LYS A 673 -29.96 -2.95 11.58
N ILE A 674 -28.82 -2.65 10.93
CA ILE A 674 -28.57 -1.33 10.35
C ILE A 674 -28.86 -1.25 8.85
N TYR A 675 -28.58 -2.30 8.07
CA TYR A 675 -28.91 -2.36 6.65
C TYR A 675 -30.30 -2.94 6.42
N LYS A 676 -31.01 -2.45 5.40
CA LYS A 676 -32.36 -2.92 5.05
C LYS A 676 -32.34 -4.15 4.13
N SER A 677 -31.26 -4.32 3.39
CA SER A 677 -31.06 -5.44 2.46
C SER A 677 -29.59 -5.86 2.48
N VAL A 678 -29.31 -7.12 2.17
CA VAL A 678 -27.92 -7.58 1.95
C VAL A 678 -27.25 -6.83 0.81
N ASP A 679 -28.03 -6.42 -0.20
CA ASP A 679 -27.56 -5.61 -1.33
C ASP A 679 -27.31 -4.13 -0.97
N ASP A 680 -27.52 -3.74 0.29
CA ASP A 680 -27.15 -2.43 0.81
C ASP A 680 -25.77 -2.43 1.48
N ILE A 681 -25.27 -3.59 1.90
CA ILE A 681 -24.03 -3.73 2.68
C ILE A 681 -22.85 -3.17 1.89
N ASP A 682 -22.18 -2.18 2.47
CA ASP A 682 -20.99 -1.59 1.88
C ASP A 682 -19.85 -2.61 1.81
N LEU A 683 -19.07 -2.59 0.72
CA LEU A 683 -17.96 -3.54 0.53
C LEU A 683 -16.98 -3.54 1.72
N TYR A 684 -16.59 -2.37 2.22
CA TYR A 684 -15.68 -2.27 3.36
C TYR A 684 -16.21 -3.01 4.60
N THR A 685 -17.47 -2.76 4.95
CA THR A 685 -18.10 -3.39 6.12
C THR A 685 -18.29 -4.90 5.94
N GLY A 686 -18.84 -5.33 4.80
CA GLY A 686 -19.11 -6.75 4.55
C GLY A 686 -17.85 -7.59 4.43
N ALA A 687 -16.82 -7.07 3.77
CA ALA A 687 -15.57 -7.80 3.60
C ALA A 687 -14.76 -7.96 4.90
N LEU A 688 -14.85 -6.99 5.82
CA LEU A 688 -14.25 -7.10 7.16
C LEU A 688 -15.05 -8.01 8.10
N ALA A 689 -16.34 -8.18 7.87
CA ALA A 689 -17.20 -9.03 8.67
C ALA A 689 -17.09 -10.52 8.34
N GLU A 690 -16.42 -10.89 7.24
CA GLU A 690 -16.16 -12.30 6.93
C GLU A 690 -15.24 -12.94 7.96
N ASP A 691 -15.62 -14.13 8.44
CA ASP A 691 -14.77 -14.96 9.29
C ASP A 691 -13.50 -15.37 8.52
N PRO A 692 -12.31 -15.00 8.98
CA PRO A 692 -11.05 -15.35 8.33
C PRO A 692 -10.67 -16.83 8.50
N LYS A 693 -11.37 -17.60 9.34
CA LYS A 693 -11.19 -19.05 9.56
C LYS A 693 -9.73 -19.47 9.83
N GLY A 694 -9.08 -18.72 10.72
CA GLY A 694 -7.69 -18.97 11.12
C GLY A 694 -6.64 -18.34 10.19
N ARG A 695 -7.05 -17.52 9.21
CA ARG A 695 -6.18 -16.65 8.40
C ARG A 695 -6.22 -15.22 8.93
N LEU A 696 -5.48 -14.34 8.32
CA LEU A 696 -5.60 -12.91 8.63
C LEU A 696 -6.81 -12.27 7.93
N LEU A 697 -7.10 -12.66 6.69
CA LEU A 697 -8.13 -12.08 5.83
C LEU A 697 -9.26 -13.07 5.56
N GLY A 698 -10.48 -12.55 5.50
CA GLY A 698 -11.64 -13.28 4.97
C GLY A 698 -11.52 -13.56 3.46
N PRO A 699 -12.33 -14.49 2.92
CA PRO A 699 -12.22 -14.96 1.55
C PRO A 699 -12.31 -13.86 0.49
N THR A 700 -13.25 -12.91 0.65
CA THR A 700 -13.41 -11.81 -0.33
C THR A 700 -12.21 -10.88 -0.35
N LEU A 701 -11.68 -10.48 0.82
CA LEU A 701 -10.47 -9.66 0.89
C LEU A 701 -9.27 -10.40 0.29
N THR A 702 -9.10 -11.68 0.62
CA THR A 702 -8.03 -12.54 0.06
C THR A 702 -8.08 -12.53 -1.47
N CYS A 703 -9.25 -12.74 -2.06
CA CYS A 703 -9.45 -12.71 -3.51
C CYS A 703 -9.07 -11.36 -4.14
N LEU A 704 -9.65 -10.28 -3.64
CA LEU A 704 -9.50 -8.95 -4.24
C LEU A 704 -8.06 -8.42 -4.13
N ILE A 705 -7.41 -8.70 -3.01
CA ILE A 705 -6.01 -8.31 -2.78
C ILE A 705 -5.07 -9.17 -3.63
N ALA A 706 -5.29 -10.49 -3.67
CA ALA A 706 -4.47 -11.39 -4.48
C ALA A 706 -4.54 -11.06 -5.98
N ASP A 707 -5.73 -10.74 -6.52
CA ASP A 707 -5.88 -10.33 -7.93
C ASP A 707 -5.03 -9.10 -8.25
N GLN A 708 -5.09 -8.08 -7.40
CA GLN A 708 -4.31 -6.86 -7.64
C GLN A 708 -2.80 -7.14 -7.60
N PHE A 709 -2.30 -7.85 -6.60
CA PHE A 709 -0.87 -8.16 -6.54
C PHE A 709 -0.41 -9.12 -7.64
N LEU A 710 -1.27 -10.04 -8.09
CA LEU A 710 -0.95 -10.84 -9.26
C LEU A 710 -0.79 -9.97 -10.51
N ARG A 711 -1.67 -9.00 -10.72
CA ARG A 711 -1.55 -8.04 -11.83
C ARG A 711 -0.29 -7.18 -11.74
N LEU A 712 0.09 -6.75 -10.54
CA LEU A 712 1.32 -6.01 -10.31
C LEU A 712 2.57 -6.85 -10.64
N LYS A 713 2.51 -8.16 -10.45
CA LYS A 713 3.60 -9.07 -10.79
C LYS A 713 3.65 -9.37 -12.30
N VAL A 714 2.52 -9.75 -12.88
CA VAL A 714 2.50 -10.22 -14.27
C VAL A 714 2.37 -9.10 -15.29
N GLY A 715 1.81 -7.94 -14.92
CA GLY A 715 1.67 -6.78 -15.80
C GLY A 715 2.85 -5.81 -15.77
N ASP A 716 3.86 -6.07 -14.94
CA ASP A 716 5.04 -5.22 -14.81
C ASP A 716 6.21 -5.74 -15.65
N ARG A 717 6.53 -5.04 -16.76
CA ARG A 717 7.66 -5.39 -17.62
C ARG A 717 9.01 -5.33 -16.90
N PHE A 718 9.11 -4.49 -15.87
CA PHE A 718 10.31 -4.32 -15.05
C PHE A 718 10.25 -5.14 -13.75
N TRP A 719 9.38 -6.16 -13.67
CA TRP A 719 9.38 -7.08 -12.53
C TRP A 719 10.81 -7.59 -12.28
N TYR A 720 11.29 -7.53 -11.02
CA TYR A 720 12.72 -7.76 -10.76
C TYR A 720 13.24 -9.13 -11.16
N GLU A 721 12.36 -10.16 -11.23
CA GLU A 721 12.69 -11.49 -11.70
C GLU A 721 12.46 -11.70 -13.21
N THR A 722 12.10 -10.66 -13.97
CA THR A 722 11.75 -10.79 -15.39
C THR A 722 12.85 -11.44 -16.22
N SER A 723 12.45 -12.26 -17.19
CA SER A 723 13.35 -12.84 -18.19
C SER A 723 13.67 -11.90 -19.38
N ASP A 724 13.02 -10.73 -19.48
CA ASP A 724 13.22 -9.76 -20.57
C ASP A 724 14.66 -9.24 -20.56
N GLU A 725 15.43 -9.61 -21.56
CA GLU A 725 16.87 -9.28 -21.69
C GLU A 725 17.16 -7.78 -21.70
N THR A 726 16.17 -6.97 -22.06
CA THR A 726 16.35 -5.50 -22.14
C THR A 726 16.34 -4.84 -20.76
N VAL A 727 15.71 -5.49 -19.76
CA VAL A 727 15.48 -4.91 -18.44
C VAL A 727 15.90 -5.80 -17.28
N ARG A 728 16.19 -7.11 -17.50
CA ARG A 728 16.52 -8.06 -16.45
C ARG A 728 17.81 -7.72 -15.68
N PHE A 729 17.90 -8.15 -14.45
CA PHE A 729 19.15 -8.25 -13.72
C PHE A 729 19.98 -9.45 -14.23
N THR A 730 21.31 -9.46 -13.98
CA THR A 730 22.09 -10.68 -14.21
C THR A 730 21.72 -11.77 -13.18
N ALA A 731 22.05 -13.02 -13.45
CA ALA A 731 21.76 -14.11 -12.53
C ALA A 731 22.42 -13.88 -11.15
N GLU A 732 23.67 -13.40 -11.15
CA GLU A 732 24.41 -13.09 -9.93
C GLU A 732 23.79 -11.91 -9.14
N GLN A 733 23.32 -10.88 -9.84
CA GLN A 733 22.62 -9.76 -9.22
C GLN A 733 21.31 -10.21 -8.59
N LEU A 734 20.58 -11.09 -9.25
CA LEU A 734 19.31 -11.62 -8.78
C LEU A 734 19.48 -12.47 -7.52
N VAL A 735 20.54 -13.29 -7.45
CA VAL A 735 20.89 -14.05 -6.23
C VAL A 735 21.12 -13.12 -5.04
N GLU A 736 21.76 -11.96 -5.26
CA GLU A 736 21.97 -10.99 -4.18
C GLU A 736 20.66 -10.30 -3.76
N ILE A 737 19.83 -9.88 -4.71
CA ILE A 737 18.54 -9.25 -4.41
C ILE A 737 17.66 -10.18 -3.56
N ARG A 738 17.64 -11.47 -3.85
CA ARG A 738 16.87 -12.49 -3.11
C ARG A 738 17.29 -12.68 -1.65
N LYS A 739 18.43 -12.14 -1.23
CA LYS A 739 18.85 -12.14 0.17
C LYS A 739 18.20 -11.00 0.99
N THR A 740 17.50 -10.10 0.32
CA THR A 740 16.91 -8.92 0.97
C THR A 740 15.80 -9.35 1.92
N THR A 741 15.83 -8.80 3.14
CA THR A 741 14.74 -8.85 4.11
C THR A 741 14.47 -7.45 4.66
N LEU A 742 13.27 -7.17 5.14
CA LEU A 742 13.01 -5.89 5.79
C LEU A 742 13.86 -5.72 7.04
N ALA A 743 14.05 -6.78 7.81
CA ALA A 743 14.99 -6.82 8.94
C ALA A 743 16.41 -6.40 8.52
N GLY A 744 16.90 -7.00 7.43
CA GLY A 744 18.23 -6.69 6.88
C GLY A 744 18.35 -5.23 6.46
N VAL A 745 17.34 -4.65 5.80
CA VAL A 745 17.32 -3.23 5.42
C VAL A 745 17.34 -2.32 6.64
N ILE A 746 16.53 -2.60 7.66
CA ILE A 746 16.51 -1.83 8.92
C ILE A 746 17.87 -1.91 9.62
N CYS A 747 18.43 -3.10 9.74
CA CYS A 747 19.73 -3.35 10.38
C CYS A 747 20.93 -2.74 9.62
N ALA A 748 20.83 -2.65 8.28
CA ALA A 748 21.84 -1.98 7.46
C ALA A 748 21.89 -0.44 7.66
N ASN A 749 20.84 0.11 8.26
CA ASN A 749 20.75 1.53 8.63
C ASN A 749 21.41 1.73 10.01
N GLU A 750 22.64 2.25 10.03
CA GLU A 750 23.41 2.46 11.26
C GLU A 750 22.59 3.17 12.35
N GLY A 751 22.70 2.66 13.59
CA GLY A 751 22.11 3.25 14.78
C GLY A 751 20.63 3.01 15.00
N LEU A 752 19.93 2.31 14.11
CA LEU A 752 18.51 1.99 14.31
C LEU A 752 18.33 0.81 15.27
N LEU A 753 18.97 -0.32 15.01
CA LEU A 753 18.87 -1.52 15.84
C LEU A 753 20.25 -2.15 16.03
N ASP A 754 20.43 -2.83 17.15
CA ASP A 754 21.56 -3.71 17.41
C ASP A 754 21.17 -5.19 17.17
N GLN A 755 19.88 -5.50 17.45
CA GLN A 755 19.28 -6.81 17.25
C GLN A 755 17.87 -6.66 16.67
N ALA A 756 17.44 -7.59 15.84
CA ALA A 756 16.09 -7.68 15.31
C ALA A 756 15.65 -9.13 15.15
N GLN A 757 14.34 -9.39 15.16
CA GLN A 757 13.82 -10.66 14.65
C GLN A 757 13.97 -10.69 13.12
N PRO A 758 14.35 -11.85 12.53
CA PRO A 758 14.52 -11.98 11.06
C PRO A 758 13.25 -11.61 10.27
N ARG A 759 12.07 -11.91 10.78
CA ARG A 759 10.78 -11.54 10.20
C ARG A 759 10.14 -10.44 11.05
N VAL A 760 10.45 -9.17 10.76
CA VAL A 760 10.03 -8.01 11.57
C VAL A 760 8.52 -7.76 11.59
N MET A 761 7.78 -8.25 10.61
CA MET A 761 6.32 -8.16 10.54
C MET A 761 5.64 -9.17 11.48
N GLU A 762 6.35 -10.25 11.85
CA GLU A 762 5.88 -11.27 12.78
C GLU A 762 6.39 -10.98 14.20
N ALA A 763 5.62 -11.37 15.19
CA ALA A 763 6.00 -11.24 16.59
C ALA A 763 7.21 -12.12 16.95
N LEU A 764 7.86 -11.76 18.04
CA LEU A 764 8.93 -12.58 18.63
C LEU A 764 8.39 -13.97 19.03
N SER A 765 9.12 -15.01 18.64
CA SER A 765 8.78 -16.40 18.95
C SER A 765 10.01 -17.27 18.98
N ALA A 766 9.86 -18.54 19.37
CA ALA A 766 10.94 -19.52 19.31
C ALA A 766 11.49 -19.74 17.88
N THR A 767 10.65 -19.51 16.84
CA THR A 767 11.02 -19.62 15.43
C THR A 767 11.37 -18.27 14.80
N ASN A 768 11.23 -17.18 15.55
CA ASN A 768 11.54 -15.81 15.11
C ASN A 768 12.21 -15.04 16.28
N PRO A 769 13.35 -15.53 16.81
CA PRO A 769 14.03 -14.90 17.94
C PRO A 769 14.79 -13.64 17.54
N LEU A 770 15.17 -12.80 18.50
CA LEU A 770 16.14 -11.73 18.28
C LEU A 770 17.48 -12.33 17.89
N VAL A 771 18.08 -11.83 16.82
CA VAL A 771 19.42 -12.11 16.36
C VAL A 771 20.22 -10.82 16.23
N ASP A 772 21.54 -10.91 16.28
CA ASP A 772 22.41 -9.74 16.03
C ASP A 772 22.20 -9.25 14.59
N CYS A 773 22.13 -7.94 14.41
CA CYS A 773 22.00 -7.33 13.08
C CYS A 773 23.12 -7.74 12.11
N MET A 774 24.32 -8.08 12.62
CA MET A 774 25.44 -8.54 11.79
C MET A 774 25.23 -9.97 11.25
N GLU A 775 24.33 -10.76 11.83
CA GLU A 775 24.03 -12.13 11.41
C GLU A 775 22.96 -12.16 10.30
N LEU A 776 22.23 -11.05 10.12
CA LEU A 776 21.20 -10.97 9.08
C LEU A 776 21.82 -10.88 7.68
N PRO A 777 21.27 -11.59 6.69
CA PRO A 777 21.74 -11.56 5.32
C PRO A 777 21.76 -10.13 4.76
N GLN A 778 22.86 -9.77 4.12
CA GLN A 778 23.00 -8.49 3.41
C GLN A 778 23.35 -8.74 1.96
N PRO A 779 22.62 -8.15 0.99
CA PRO A 779 22.97 -8.22 -0.42
C PRO A 779 24.35 -7.61 -0.70
N SER A 780 25.20 -8.34 -1.41
CA SER A 780 26.47 -7.83 -1.92
C SER A 780 26.25 -7.11 -3.25
N LEU A 781 26.83 -5.92 -3.41
CA LEU A 781 26.80 -5.21 -4.70
C LEU A 781 27.99 -5.57 -5.61
N SER A 782 28.83 -6.54 -5.26
CA SER A 782 29.95 -6.96 -6.11
C SER A 782 29.55 -7.36 -7.55
N PRO A 783 28.35 -7.97 -7.82
CA PRO A 783 27.93 -8.28 -9.18
C PRO A 783 27.59 -7.03 -10.05
N TRP A 784 27.55 -5.83 -9.47
CA TRP A 784 27.37 -4.58 -10.21
C TRP A 784 28.68 -3.92 -10.62
N LYS A 785 29.83 -4.52 -10.27
CA LYS A 785 31.13 -4.00 -10.66
C LYS A 785 31.37 -4.19 -12.16
N GLU A 786 31.45 -3.09 -12.89
CA GLU A 786 31.83 -3.12 -14.30
C GLU A 786 33.36 -3.21 -14.46
N THR A 787 33.81 -4.06 -15.36
CA THR A 787 35.20 -4.05 -15.78
C THR A 787 35.44 -2.81 -16.65
N PRO A 788 36.38 -1.93 -16.34
CA PRO A 788 36.67 -0.80 -17.20
C PRO A 788 36.92 -1.30 -18.65
N PRO A 789 36.43 -0.61 -19.66
CA PRO A 789 36.72 -0.99 -21.03
C PRO A 789 38.22 -1.06 -21.22
N THR A 790 38.71 -2.16 -21.73
CA THR A 790 40.14 -2.32 -22.05
C THR A 790 40.55 -1.16 -22.94
N PRO A 791 41.57 -0.37 -22.55
CA PRO A 791 42.00 0.77 -23.36
C PRO A 791 42.24 0.27 -24.77
N ILE A 792 41.56 0.84 -25.74
CA ILE A 792 41.83 0.59 -27.15
C ILE A 792 43.31 1.01 -27.34
N PRO A 793 44.22 0.10 -27.79
CA PRO A 793 45.59 0.46 -27.96
C PRO A 793 45.66 1.66 -28.92
N GLU A 794 46.15 2.78 -28.44
CA GLU A 794 46.44 3.93 -29.30
C GLU A 794 47.25 3.44 -30.48
N LYS A 795 46.70 3.57 -31.67
CA LYS A 795 47.43 3.33 -32.90
C LYS A 795 48.57 4.37 -32.90
N GLY A 796 49.75 3.92 -32.54
CA GLY A 796 50.96 4.74 -32.54
C GLY A 796 51.07 5.53 -33.85
N PRO A 797 51.68 6.74 -33.81
CA PRO A 797 51.73 7.62 -34.94
C PRO A 797 52.35 6.94 -36.15
N LYS A 798 51.63 6.83 -37.25
CA LYS A 798 52.13 6.34 -38.53
C LYS A 798 53.33 7.22 -38.86
N LYS A 799 54.54 6.64 -38.86
CA LYS A 799 55.76 7.31 -39.38
C LYS A 799 55.49 7.75 -40.80
N SER A 800 55.45 9.04 -41.02
CA SER A 800 55.40 9.67 -42.35
C SER A 800 56.62 9.26 -43.15
N GLY A 801 56.45 8.34 -44.11
CA GLY A 801 57.44 8.00 -45.13
C GLY A 801 57.66 9.23 -46.01
N LYS A 802 58.92 9.72 -46.11
CA LYS A 802 59.36 10.71 -47.09
C LYS A 802 59.06 10.27 -48.52
N PRO A 803 58.53 11.09 -49.38
CA PRO A 803 58.42 10.78 -50.81
C PRO A 803 59.79 10.91 -51.46
N THR A 804 60.34 9.85 -52.00
CA THR A 804 61.49 9.84 -52.94
C THR A 804 61.00 10.37 -54.27
N GLY A 805 61.51 11.54 -54.67
CA GLY A 805 61.23 12.14 -55.96
C GLY A 805 61.72 11.29 -57.11
N LYS A 806 60.86 11.07 -58.10
CA LYS A 806 61.29 10.63 -59.48
C LYS A 806 61.07 11.82 -60.39
N LYS A 807 62.20 12.17 -61.00
CA LYS A 807 62.38 13.13 -62.07
C LYS A 807 61.50 12.84 -63.27
N ALA A 808 60.75 13.84 -63.70
CA ALA A 808 60.11 13.86 -65.00
C ALA A 808 61.14 14.09 -66.11
N ASN A 809 61.13 13.24 -67.13
CA ASN A 809 61.76 13.53 -68.44
C ASN A 809 60.66 14.03 -69.40
N LYS A 810 60.95 15.20 -69.96
CA LYS A 810 60.27 15.81 -71.12
C LYS A 810 60.77 15.17 -72.39
N LYS A 811 59.93 14.85 -73.37
CA LYS A 811 59.89 15.43 -74.76
C LYS A 811 59.31 14.42 -75.73
N PRO A 812 58.97 14.90 -76.87
CA PRO A 812 58.49 16.22 -77.42
C PRO A 812 56.94 16.22 -77.60
#